data_2effe9118729761e6abee9184086c812
#
_entry.id   2effe9118729761e6abee9184086c812
#
_cell.length_a   1.000
_cell.length_b   1.000
_cell.length_c   1.000
_cell.angle_alpha   90.00
_cell.angle_beta   90.00
_cell.angle_gamma   90.00
#
_symmetry.space_group_name_H-M   'P 1'
#
loop_
_entity.id
_entity.type
_entity.pdbx_description
1 polymer ?
#
loop_
_entity_poly.entity_id
_entity_poly.type
_entity_poly.pdbx_seq_one_letter_code
_entity_poly.pdbx_strand_id
1 'polypeptide(L)'
;MAIERSLATVLFTDIVGSTERAAGMGDEAWHALLERHHAVVRRWLKRFAGREVKTAGDGFLVVFDSPSRALTCADAIRNAIRELGLEVRCGLHMGEIEHKAGDVGGLAVHIGSRVASIAGPSEVLVSSTVVDAEAGSGFRFEERGRHELKGVPGQWRIHALVGVPEEAKVALLEVASEEPVGLGTRIRRSRLVPTLLAYAAAAALLLWGTAWSIDRFGLPGWAFPVAALLAAIGLVLIVATAWTQSSPETRIRAAGGELPRSRAVDLPGLAGALRRGELPHLTWGRTVAGGVFAFSLLFGLAGLYVVIRDRGRSFAPSEAIAEAAPGIAVLPFTVQGGADLEVWREGMVDLLSTNLDGVGGLRAIDSRTVLARWNESVPEGQRADLATALDVGRSAGARYVLLGSAVSLGSDVRLSAELYDVEGGERLGQGQAVGSPDSVLVLVDRLSIEILRAVLRGKEGDLPDVNLARATTTSLPALKAFLEGEVLFRRGDFEGSIPAYERAVEADSTFAMANWRLSTSYGWAENITSELGEGAIDRAMRHADRLPEHEAVLLRADYALTMGSLDGIAALEQEVRRRPDDIEGWYLLGETYWHLGPAALIPLAKTEEMFARAVQLDPGFFPAYIHRIDYAMLTADSAHVGALIDSVARLADPSADRFGLGQAIYDLGFGDSLARERAWRRMETQEDNLVNLGLSDFRHPRFLDVEVRLYDIAARSGNVNATILGAWNELHRGRPAAALERVNAPGFPPAAPVAVLVSAEIQGYPVPVEEIDEALMIDPADLPEDYLRAVYFFFRGARAADQGREADRSAARGALRDLAARARVEGDSATARFADGAGLALDGLLAWKRGNLELAEEFLEEARVEATGHGPRWSVNDAIRWWLAEILVEQGKLHEAEP
;
A
#
# COMPACT_ATOMS: atom_id res chain seq x y z
N MET A 1 32.55 6.08 -48.33
CA MET A 1 31.47 6.07 -47.30
C MET A 1 30.79 7.42 -47.40
N ALA A 2 29.50 7.45 -47.67
CA ALA A 2 28.74 8.70 -47.65
C ALA A 2 28.67 9.19 -46.19
N ILE A 3 29.03 10.45 -45.94
CA ILE A 3 28.87 11.11 -44.66
C ILE A 3 27.38 11.36 -44.48
N GLU A 4 26.81 10.75 -43.45
CA GLU A 4 25.39 10.95 -43.11
C GLU A 4 25.30 12.23 -42.26
N ARG A 5 24.42 13.16 -42.64
CA ARG A 5 24.21 14.44 -41.96
C ARG A 5 22.80 14.49 -41.36
N SER A 6 22.68 15.02 -40.17
CA SER A 6 21.38 15.24 -39.52
C SER A 6 21.36 16.55 -38.74
N LEU A 7 20.19 17.17 -38.63
CA LEU A 7 19.98 18.32 -37.76
C LEU A 7 19.82 17.83 -36.34
N ALA A 8 20.62 18.36 -35.41
CA ALA A 8 20.54 17.98 -34.01
C ALA A 8 20.97 19.13 -33.08
N THR A 9 20.62 19.02 -31.82
CA THR A 9 21.10 19.90 -30.76
C THR A 9 22.23 19.23 -30.00
N VAL A 10 23.38 19.87 -30.00
CA VAL A 10 24.57 19.42 -29.26
C VAL A 10 24.60 20.13 -27.90
N LEU A 11 24.86 19.37 -26.85
CA LEU A 11 25.09 19.85 -25.50
C LEU A 11 26.52 19.49 -25.09
N PHE A 12 27.27 20.46 -24.64
CA PHE A 12 28.54 20.28 -23.93
C PHE A 12 28.37 20.65 -22.47
N THR A 13 28.93 19.84 -21.60
CA THR A 13 29.03 20.13 -20.16
C THR A 13 30.47 20.00 -19.70
N ASP A 14 30.88 20.76 -18.70
CA ASP A 14 32.24 20.75 -18.17
C ASP A 14 32.25 21.30 -16.73
N ILE A 15 33.07 20.71 -15.83
CA ILE A 15 33.14 21.15 -14.42
C ILE A 15 34.05 22.39 -14.36
N VAL A 16 33.57 23.42 -13.67
CA VAL A 16 34.36 24.65 -13.49
C VAL A 16 35.50 24.45 -12.48
N GLY A 17 36.72 24.73 -12.88
CA GLY A 17 37.90 24.64 -12.03
C GLY A 17 38.29 23.20 -11.64
N SER A 18 37.98 22.23 -12.49
CA SER A 18 38.22 20.80 -12.24
C SER A 18 39.67 20.48 -11.90
N THR A 19 40.61 21.07 -12.61
CA THR A 19 42.07 20.88 -12.39
C THR A 19 42.52 21.39 -11.01
N GLU A 20 42.04 22.57 -10.59
CA GLU A 20 42.38 23.16 -9.30
C GLU A 20 41.78 22.36 -8.15
N ARG A 21 40.54 21.88 -8.35
CA ARG A 21 39.84 21.02 -7.36
C ARG A 21 40.52 19.66 -7.22
N ALA A 22 40.89 19.02 -8.33
CA ALA A 22 41.64 17.77 -8.34
C ALA A 22 42.96 17.92 -7.55
N ALA A 23 43.70 18.99 -7.81
CA ALA A 23 44.95 19.28 -7.10
C ALA A 23 44.74 19.54 -5.59
N GLY A 24 43.58 20.10 -5.20
CA GLY A 24 43.26 20.41 -3.81
C GLY A 24 42.76 19.23 -3.00
N MET A 25 42.05 18.28 -3.63
CA MET A 25 41.40 17.16 -2.94
C MET A 25 42.22 15.86 -2.94
N GLY A 26 43.19 15.73 -3.86
CA GLY A 26 43.92 14.49 -4.13
C GLY A 26 43.19 13.56 -5.11
N ASP A 27 43.96 12.65 -5.74
CA ASP A 27 43.49 11.88 -6.88
C ASP A 27 42.32 10.93 -6.53
N GLU A 28 42.37 10.26 -5.38
CA GLU A 28 41.33 9.29 -4.99
C GLU A 28 40.00 9.96 -4.68
N ALA A 29 40.00 11.04 -3.91
CA ALA A 29 38.76 11.77 -3.59
C ALA A 29 38.17 12.46 -4.83
N TRP A 30 39.03 12.94 -5.73
CA TRP A 30 38.62 13.51 -6.99
C TRP A 30 37.99 12.45 -7.91
N HIS A 31 38.57 11.27 -8.01
CA HIS A 31 38.00 10.14 -8.78
C HIS A 31 36.61 9.74 -8.27
N ALA A 32 36.45 9.57 -6.97
CA ALA A 32 35.17 9.23 -6.39
C ALA A 32 34.08 10.32 -6.65
N LEU A 33 34.48 11.61 -6.56
CA LEU A 33 33.54 12.71 -6.88
C LEU A 33 33.23 12.79 -8.38
N LEU A 34 34.19 12.48 -9.26
CA LEU A 34 34.00 12.46 -10.71
C LEU A 34 33.06 11.31 -11.14
N GLU A 35 33.18 10.13 -10.53
CA GLU A 35 32.25 9.02 -10.77
C GLU A 35 30.82 9.38 -10.37
N ARG A 36 30.63 10.01 -9.20
CA ARG A 36 29.32 10.52 -8.78
C ARG A 36 28.77 11.57 -9.75
N HIS A 37 29.61 12.48 -10.22
CA HIS A 37 29.24 13.44 -11.26
C HIS A 37 28.77 12.72 -12.53
N HIS A 38 29.55 11.74 -13.02
CA HIS A 38 29.21 10.96 -14.22
C HIS A 38 27.87 10.22 -14.05
N ALA A 39 27.64 9.60 -12.89
CA ALA A 39 26.38 8.91 -12.59
C ALA A 39 25.18 9.87 -12.63
N VAL A 40 25.30 11.06 -12.03
CA VAL A 40 24.25 12.08 -12.05
C VAL A 40 23.98 12.56 -13.48
N VAL A 41 25.01 12.88 -14.26
CA VAL A 41 24.84 13.33 -15.65
C VAL A 41 24.17 12.26 -16.48
N ARG A 42 24.64 11.00 -16.43
CA ARG A 42 24.07 9.89 -17.21
C ARG A 42 22.62 9.58 -16.83
N ARG A 43 22.23 9.71 -15.56
CA ARG A 43 20.84 9.59 -15.11
C ARG A 43 19.95 10.60 -15.82
N TRP A 44 20.36 11.87 -15.92
CA TRP A 44 19.59 12.90 -16.61
C TRP A 44 19.60 12.72 -18.12
N LEU A 45 20.72 12.31 -18.72
CA LEU A 45 20.77 11.97 -20.13
C LEU A 45 19.79 10.87 -20.49
N LYS A 46 19.75 9.80 -19.71
CA LYS A 46 18.78 8.70 -19.89
C LYS A 46 17.34 9.19 -19.80
N ARG A 47 17.06 10.05 -18.82
CA ARG A 47 15.71 10.58 -18.59
C ARG A 47 15.20 11.46 -19.73
N PHE A 48 16.08 12.27 -20.34
CA PHE A 48 15.73 13.19 -21.43
C PHE A 48 16.08 12.66 -22.82
N ALA A 49 16.38 11.38 -22.94
CA ALA A 49 16.77 10.72 -24.20
C ALA A 49 17.96 11.39 -24.89
N GLY A 50 18.94 11.91 -24.13
CA GLY A 50 20.19 12.41 -24.64
C GLY A 50 21.15 11.27 -24.98
N ARG A 51 21.68 11.26 -26.19
CA ARG A 51 22.70 10.30 -26.63
C ARG A 51 24.08 10.79 -26.29
N GLU A 52 24.74 10.17 -25.31
CA GLU A 52 26.14 10.40 -25.00
C GLU A 52 27.02 10.02 -26.23
N VAL A 53 27.79 10.92 -26.72
CA VAL A 53 28.73 10.70 -27.84
C VAL A 53 30.12 10.45 -27.31
N LYS A 54 30.55 11.28 -26.36
CA LYS A 54 31.89 11.22 -25.82
C LYS A 54 31.96 11.84 -24.43
N THR A 55 32.68 11.19 -23.53
CA THR A 55 33.09 11.73 -22.25
C THR A 55 34.61 11.90 -22.26
N ALA A 56 35.10 13.06 -21.92
CA ALA A 56 36.54 13.36 -21.85
C ALA A 56 36.83 14.04 -20.51
N GLY A 57 37.38 13.27 -19.59
CA GLY A 57 37.59 13.74 -18.21
C GLY A 57 36.24 14.06 -17.52
N ASP A 58 36.03 15.30 -17.16
CA ASP A 58 34.85 15.85 -16.49
C ASP A 58 33.79 16.40 -17.46
N GLY A 59 34.06 16.38 -18.79
CA GLY A 59 33.20 16.96 -19.80
C GLY A 59 32.43 15.93 -20.61
N PHE A 60 31.19 16.24 -20.97
CA PHE A 60 30.30 15.42 -21.81
C PHE A 60 29.95 16.12 -23.10
N LEU A 61 30.00 15.36 -24.22
CA LEU A 61 29.35 15.71 -25.48
C LEU A 61 28.13 14.85 -25.68
N VAL A 62 26.98 15.49 -25.79
CA VAL A 62 25.69 14.85 -25.92
C VAL A 62 24.92 15.41 -27.11
N VAL A 63 24.16 14.56 -27.79
CA VAL A 63 23.32 14.94 -28.92
C VAL A 63 21.86 14.64 -28.59
N PHE A 64 21.00 15.60 -28.92
CA PHE A 64 19.53 15.49 -28.77
C PHE A 64 18.83 15.76 -30.10
N ASP A 65 17.72 15.08 -30.31
CA ASP A 65 16.84 15.30 -31.45
C ASP A 65 15.93 16.53 -31.27
N SER A 66 15.87 17.07 -30.05
CA SER A 66 15.00 18.20 -29.69
C SER A 66 15.77 19.21 -28.83
N PRO A 67 15.76 20.51 -29.19
CA PRO A 67 16.36 21.55 -28.37
C PRO A 67 15.66 21.71 -27.00
N SER A 68 14.34 21.51 -26.90
CA SER A 68 13.60 21.56 -25.62
C SER A 68 14.11 20.53 -24.64
N ARG A 69 14.37 19.28 -25.11
CA ARG A 69 14.93 18.20 -24.26
C ARG A 69 16.35 18.53 -23.82
N ALA A 70 17.16 19.07 -24.73
CA ALA A 70 18.53 19.45 -24.44
C ALA A 70 18.56 20.56 -23.38
N LEU A 71 17.70 21.58 -23.48
CA LEU A 71 17.61 22.70 -22.55
C LEU A 71 17.14 22.23 -21.16
N THR A 72 16.11 21.41 -21.13
CA THR A 72 15.58 20.86 -19.86
C THR A 72 16.60 19.95 -19.19
N CYS A 73 17.30 19.13 -19.96
CA CYS A 73 18.37 18.26 -19.46
C CYS A 73 19.55 19.07 -18.90
N ALA A 74 19.98 20.11 -19.61
CA ALA A 74 21.09 20.98 -19.18
C ALA A 74 20.74 21.71 -17.88
N ASP A 75 19.50 22.18 -17.73
CA ASP A 75 19.00 22.78 -16.48
C ASP A 75 18.98 21.79 -15.33
N ALA A 76 18.49 20.58 -15.58
CA ALA A 76 18.45 19.51 -14.58
C ALA A 76 19.85 19.08 -14.13
N ILE A 77 20.79 18.90 -15.07
CA ILE A 77 22.20 18.60 -14.77
C ILE A 77 22.80 19.71 -13.92
N ARG A 78 22.65 20.99 -14.35
CA ARG A 78 23.19 22.14 -13.61
C ARG A 78 22.70 22.17 -12.15
N ASN A 79 21.43 21.92 -11.93
CA ASN A 79 20.84 21.95 -10.60
C ASN A 79 21.29 20.74 -9.77
N ALA A 80 21.31 19.54 -10.33
CA ALA A 80 21.70 18.32 -9.60
C ALA A 80 23.20 18.28 -9.25
N ILE A 81 24.05 18.82 -10.12
CA ILE A 81 25.51 18.86 -9.85
C ILE A 81 25.87 19.88 -8.76
N ARG A 82 25.04 20.90 -8.57
CA ARG A 82 25.19 21.83 -7.44
C ARG A 82 25.09 21.13 -6.09
N GLU A 83 24.22 20.14 -5.99
CA GLU A 83 24.05 19.33 -4.77
C GLU A 83 25.32 18.54 -4.42
N LEU A 84 26.16 18.24 -5.42
CA LEU A 84 27.48 17.62 -5.19
C LEU A 84 28.56 18.64 -4.78
N GLY A 85 28.22 19.91 -4.59
CA GLY A 85 29.18 20.99 -4.34
C GLY A 85 30.03 21.34 -5.54
N LEU A 86 29.63 20.94 -6.74
CA LEU A 86 30.30 21.24 -8.00
C LEU A 86 29.53 22.28 -8.81
N GLU A 87 30.24 23.01 -9.64
CA GLU A 87 29.65 23.93 -10.62
C GLU A 87 29.97 23.45 -12.03
N VAL A 88 28.94 23.29 -12.85
CA VAL A 88 29.10 22.95 -14.27
C VAL A 88 28.73 24.12 -15.15
N ARG A 89 29.39 24.23 -16.25
CA ARG A 89 29.05 25.12 -17.37
C ARG A 89 28.52 24.30 -18.52
N CYS A 90 27.47 24.79 -19.17
CA CYS A 90 26.82 24.11 -20.27
C CYS A 90 26.76 25.01 -21.50
N GLY A 91 26.96 24.43 -22.67
CA GLY A 91 26.81 25.15 -23.95
C GLY A 91 26.00 24.34 -24.94
N LEU A 92 24.98 24.97 -25.54
CA LEU A 92 24.10 24.32 -26.51
C LEU A 92 24.14 25.06 -27.85
N HIS A 93 24.14 24.28 -28.93
CA HIS A 93 23.94 24.77 -30.29
C HIS A 93 23.11 23.79 -31.09
N MET A 94 22.24 24.27 -31.95
CA MET A 94 21.46 23.48 -32.89
C MET A 94 21.98 23.72 -34.29
N GLY A 95 22.32 22.64 -34.98
CA GLY A 95 22.83 22.69 -36.35
C GLY A 95 23.05 21.31 -36.96
N GLU A 96 23.56 21.30 -38.19
CA GLU A 96 23.84 20.06 -38.92
C GLU A 96 25.09 19.38 -38.34
N ILE A 97 24.97 18.11 -37.97
CA ILE A 97 26.06 17.26 -37.50
C ILE A 97 26.37 16.15 -38.49
N GLU A 98 27.62 15.72 -38.54
CA GLU A 98 28.11 14.63 -39.38
C GLU A 98 28.35 13.37 -38.53
N HIS A 99 27.73 12.24 -38.92
CA HIS A 99 27.94 10.95 -38.28
C HIS A 99 29.11 10.19 -38.94
N LYS A 100 30.10 9.79 -38.10
CA LYS A 100 31.28 9.12 -38.57
C LYS A 100 31.72 7.99 -37.65
N ALA A 101 31.39 6.75 -38.00
CA ALA A 101 31.82 5.54 -37.30
C ALA A 101 31.62 5.56 -35.75
N GLY A 102 30.47 6.07 -35.28
CA GLY A 102 30.14 6.17 -33.86
C GLY A 102 30.54 7.49 -33.19
N ASP A 103 31.23 8.36 -33.84
CA ASP A 103 31.57 9.73 -33.44
C ASP A 103 30.72 10.77 -34.20
N VAL A 104 30.65 11.97 -33.67
CA VAL A 104 29.89 13.08 -34.25
C VAL A 104 30.82 14.26 -34.49
N GLY A 105 30.79 14.78 -35.72
CA GLY A 105 31.59 15.92 -36.14
C GLY A 105 30.74 17.02 -36.79
N GLY A 106 31.40 17.99 -37.36
CA GLY A 106 30.78 19.10 -38.08
C GLY A 106 30.88 20.44 -37.36
N LEU A 107 30.51 21.50 -38.07
CA LEU A 107 30.66 22.88 -37.53
C LEU A 107 29.80 23.10 -36.30
N ALA A 108 28.62 22.47 -36.22
CA ALA A 108 27.72 22.58 -35.07
C ALA A 108 28.33 22.07 -33.77
N VAL A 109 29.14 21.01 -33.82
CA VAL A 109 29.85 20.48 -32.65
C VAL A 109 30.92 21.48 -32.17
N HIS A 110 31.62 22.09 -33.09
CA HIS A 110 32.61 23.13 -32.76
C HIS A 110 31.95 24.37 -32.16
N ILE A 111 30.80 24.82 -32.69
CA ILE A 111 30.07 25.96 -32.15
C ILE A 111 29.60 25.64 -30.73
N GLY A 112 28.94 24.49 -30.47
CA GLY A 112 28.48 24.07 -29.16
C GLY A 112 29.60 24.03 -28.12
N SER A 113 30.74 23.46 -28.46
CA SER A 113 31.96 23.46 -27.62
C SER A 113 32.44 24.88 -27.27
N ARG A 114 32.41 25.81 -28.23
CA ARG A 114 32.84 27.20 -27.98
C ARG A 114 31.80 27.96 -27.14
N VAL A 115 30.54 27.71 -27.32
CA VAL A 115 29.46 28.25 -26.46
C VAL A 115 29.66 27.79 -25.02
N ALA A 116 29.95 26.50 -24.79
CA ALA A 116 30.26 25.99 -23.45
C ALA A 116 31.50 26.63 -22.84
N SER A 117 32.54 26.91 -23.67
CA SER A 117 33.78 27.45 -23.15
C SER A 117 33.70 28.91 -22.66
N ILE A 118 32.68 29.67 -23.08
CA ILE A 118 32.44 31.05 -22.62
C ILE A 118 31.39 31.13 -21.51
N ALA A 119 30.77 30.03 -21.16
CA ALA A 119 29.80 29.96 -20.07
C ALA A 119 30.48 30.09 -18.73
N GLY A 120 29.89 30.88 -17.84
CA GLY A 120 30.30 31.05 -16.44
C GLY A 120 29.93 29.85 -15.58
N PRO A 121 30.33 29.87 -14.29
CA PRO A 121 29.95 28.84 -13.33
C PRO A 121 28.44 28.72 -13.19
N SER A 122 27.95 27.48 -13.22
CA SER A 122 26.49 27.15 -13.14
C SER A 122 25.65 27.88 -14.21
N GLU A 123 26.22 28.19 -15.38
CA GLU A 123 25.54 28.87 -16.47
C GLU A 123 25.25 27.92 -17.64
N VAL A 124 24.07 28.05 -18.25
CA VAL A 124 23.69 27.33 -19.47
C VAL A 124 23.58 28.36 -20.58
N LEU A 125 24.54 28.36 -21.48
CA LEU A 125 24.55 29.24 -22.64
C LEU A 125 24.07 28.54 -23.91
N VAL A 126 23.35 29.28 -24.74
CA VAL A 126 22.82 28.81 -26.01
C VAL A 126 23.09 29.79 -27.13
N SER A 127 23.25 29.28 -28.33
CA SER A 127 23.29 30.11 -29.54
C SER A 127 21.89 30.59 -29.92
N SER A 128 21.80 31.66 -30.71
CA SER A 128 20.53 32.18 -31.23
C SER A 128 19.70 31.14 -31.98
N THR A 129 20.30 30.18 -32.63
CA THR A 129 19.60 29.08 -33.34
C THR A 129 18.76 28.21 -32.40
N VAL A 130 19.21 28.04 -31.16
CA VAL A 130 18.45 27.32 -30.13
C VAL A 130 17.26 28.19 -29.63
N VAL A 131 17.50 29.49 -29.42
CA VAL A 131 16.46 30.46 -29.02
C VAL A 131 15.37 30.57 -30.08
N ASP A 132 15.78 30.67 -31.37
CA ASP A 132 14.86 30.78 -32.50
C ASP A 132 14.02 29.50 -32.67
N ALA A 133 14.63 28.32 -32.44
CA ALA A 133 13.93 27.04 -32.47
C ALA A 133 12.92 26.83 -31.33
N GLU A 134 13.11 27.52 -30.22
CA GLU A 134 12.26 27.48 -29.03
C GLU A 134 11.37 28.72 -28.87
N ALA A 135 11.17 29.50 -29.91
CA ALA A 135 10.29 30.65 -29.91
C ALA A 135 8.85 30.21 -29.62
N GLY A 136 8.24 30.71 -28.52
CA GLY A 136 6.89 30.37 -28.09
C GLY A 136 6.76 29.14 -27.21
N SER A 137 7.85 28.42 -26.89
CA SER A 137 7.86 27.22 -26.05
C SER A 137 7.87 27.47 -24.55
N GLY A 138 7.89 28.76 -24.12
CA GLY A 138 7.90 29.16 -22.72
C GLY A 138 9.27 29.14 -22.03
N PHE A 139 10.35 28.71 -22.69
CA PHE A 139 11.70 28.90 -22.20
C PHE A 139 12.06 30.39 -22.15
N ARG A 140 12.77 30.82 -21.15
CA ARG A 140 13.20 32.20 -20.96
C ARG A 140 14.70 32.31 -21.12
N PHE A 141 15.08 33.22 -21.97
CA PHE A 141 16.49 33.49 -22.30
C PHE A 141 16.82 34.94 -21.99
N GLU A 142 18.07 35.17 -21.61
CA GLU A 142 18.65 36.50 -21.42
C GLU A 142 19.84 36.67 -22.36
N GLU A 143 19.86 37.76 -23.15
CA GLU A 143 20.93 37.99 -24.13
C GLU A 143 22.28 38.28 -23.41
N ARG A 144 23.33 37.58 -23.81
CA ARG A 144 24.72 37.75 -23.33
C ARG A 144 25.58 38.51 -24.32
N GLY A 145 24.97 39.05 -25.37
CA GLY A 145 25.65 39.84 -26.41
C GLY A 145 26.21 39.02 -27.59
N ARG A 146 27.07 39.65 -28.39
CA ARG A 146 27.71 39.05 -29.55
C ARG A 146 29.12 38.65 -29.21
N HIS A 147 29.49 37.43 -29.56
CA HIS A 147 30.77 36.83 -29.27
C HIS A 147 31.42 36.31 -30.54
N GLU A 148 32.74 36.50 -30.68
CA GLU A 148 33.55 35.79 -31.68
C GLU A 148 34.00 34.45 -31.10
N LEU A 149 33.59 33.36 -31.73
CA LEU A 149 33.95 32.02 -31.30
C LEU A 149 35.24 31.57 -31.97
N LYS A 150 36.23 31.22 -31.20
CA LYS A 150 37.57 30.88 -31.71
C LYS A 150 37.52 29.77 -32.77
N GLY A 151 37.89 30.05 -33.99
CA GLY A 151 37.92 29.11 -35.10
C GLY A 151 36.55 28.90 -35.79
N VAL A 152 35.55 29.71 -35.48
CA VAL A 152 34.26 29.74 -36.14
C VAL A 152 34.05 31.11 -36.78
N PRO A 153 33.68 31.17 -38.07
CA PRO A 153 33.52 32.47 -38.73
C PRO A 153 32.30 33.23 -38.21
N GLY A 154 32.43 34.58 -38.17
CA GLY A 154 31.34 35.50 -37.84
C GLY A 154 31.15 35.77 -36.35
N GLN A 155 30.19 36.65 -36.07
CA GLN A 155 29.75 36.99 -34.69
C GLN A 155 28.48 36.25 -34.35
N TRP A 156 28.47 35.62 -33.19
CA TRP A 156 27.38 34.77 -32.69
C TRP A 156 26.66 35.45 -31.51
N ARG A 157 25.38 35.63 -31.63
CA ARG A 157 24.55 36.05 -30.49
C ARG A 157 24.36 34.89 -29.52
N ILE A 158 24.73 35.12 -28.27
CA ILE A 158 24.66 34.12 -27.21
C ILE A 158 23.64 34.55 -26.16
N HIS A 159 22.91 33.58 -25.63
CA HIS A 159 21.89 33.80 -24.62
C HIS A 159 22.12 32.84 -23.47
N ALA A 160 21.77 33.26 -22.26
CA ALA A 160 21.72 32.38 -21.10
C ALA A 160 20.29 31.88 -20.87
N LEU A 161 20.13 30.60 -20.56
CA LEU A 161 18.88 29.99 -20.12
C LEU A 161 18.61 30.43 -18.67
N VAL A 162 17.53 31.20 -18.46
CA VAL A 162 17.12 31.72 -17.14
C VAL A 162 15.82 31.14 -16.62
N GLY A 163 15.09 30.35 -17.41
CA GLY A 163 13.88 29.66 -16.95
C GLY A 163 13.42 28.57 -17.91
N VAL A 164 12.99 27.46 -17.33
CA VAL A 164 12.41 26.29 -18.02
C VAL A 164 10.94 26.19 -17.62
N PRO A 165 9.97 26.12 -18.57
CA PRO A 165 8.55 25.96 -18.24
C PRO A 165 8.29 24.61 -17.58
N GLU A 166 7.40 24.58 -16.55
CA GLU A 166 7.06 23.33 -15.86
C GLU A 166 6.42 22.29 -16.82
N GLU A 167 5.62 22.77 -17.77
CA GLU A 167 5.00 21.92 -18.79
C GLU A 167 6.03 21.21 -19.66
N ALA A 168 7.17 21.83 -19.92
CA ALA A 168 8.27 21.20 -20.68
C ALA A 168 8.97 20.09 -19.89
N LYS A 169 8.94 20.13 -18.57
CA LYS A 169 9.47 19.05 -17.71
C LYS A 169 8.57 17.80 -17.74
N VAL A 170 7.29 17.99 -17.99
CA VAL A 170 6.28 16.90 -18.00
C VAL A 170 6.04 16.35 -19.41
N ALA A 171 5.88 17.21 -20.41
CA ALA A 171 5.46 16.84 -21.78
C ALA A 171 6.48 16.07 -22.61
N LEU A 172 7.77 16.11 -22.24
CA LEU A 172 8.85 15.53 -23.06
C LEU A 172 9.11 14.03 -22.82
N LEU A 173 8.24 13.35 -22.09
CA LEU A 173 8.35 11.91 -21.84
C LEU A 173 7.76 11.02 -22.94
N GLU A 174 7.08 11.58 -23.97
CA GLU A 174 6.18 10.79 -24.83
C GLU A 174 6.57 10.60 -26.32
N VAL A 175 7.60 11.21 -26.87
CA VAL A 175 7.84 11.07 -28.34
C VAL A 175 9.27 10.64 -28.69
N ALA A 176 9.39 9.47 -29.29
CA ALA A 176 10.56 8.97 -29.98
C ALA A 176 10.22 8.43 -31.37
N SER A 177 10.98 8.89 -32.39
CA SER A 177 11.34 8.29 -33.68
C SER A 177 10.48 8.46 -34.95
N GLU A 178 11.12 8.81 -36.06
CA GLU A 178 11.06 8.11 -37.39
C GLU A 178 11.85 8.77 -38.54
N GLU A 179 12.45 7.92 -39.40
CA GLU A 179 13.02 8.29 -40.76
C GLU A 179 12.81 7.23 -41.86
N PRO A 180 12.78 7.52 -43.17
CA PRO A 180 12.34 6.61 -44.25
C PRO A 180 13.35 6.17 -45.31
N VAL A 181 13.18 4.97 -45.92
CA VAL A 181 14.00 4.42 -47.05
C VAL A 181 13.28 3.36 -47.93
N GLY A 182 13.81 3.04 -49.17
CA GLY A 182 13.27 2.25 -50.28
C GLY A 182 12.94 0.73 -50.20
N LEU A 183 12.30 0.06 -51.22
CA LEU A 183 11.48 -1.14 -51.14
C LEU A 183 12.20 -2.42 -50.62
N GLY A 184 13.39 -2.76 -50.98
CA GLY A 184 14.14 -3.88 -50.35
C GLY A 184 14.77 -3.50 -49.03
N THR A 185 15.10 -2.26 -48.84
CA THR A 185 15.35 -1.56 -47.59
C THR A 185 14.03 -1.16 -46.91
N ARG A 186 12.89 -1.04 -47.61
CA ARG A 186 11.55 -0.85 -47.04
C ARG A 186 11.04 -2.09 -46.34
N ILE A 187 11.27 -3.29 -46.86
CA ILE A 187 10.92 -4.54 -46.16
C ILE A 187 11.91 -4.76 -44.98
N ARG A 188 13.17 -4.39 -45.12
CA ARG A 188 14.20 -4.49 -44.07
C ARG A 188 14.13 -3.35 -43.03
N ARG A 189 13.62 -2.16 -43.45
CA ARG A 189 13.39 -0.96 -42.64
C ARG A 189 11.89 -0.77 -42.28
N SER A 190 10.95 -1.45 -42.93
CA SER A 190 9.50 -1.32 -42.66
C SER A 190 9.06 -1.93 -41.34
N ARG A 191 9.95 -2.32 -40.48
CA ARG A 191 9.60 -2.99 -39.21
C ARG A 191 8.48 -4.05 -39.36
N LEU A 192 8.11 -4.42 -40.61
CA LEU A 192 7.04 -5.36 -40.90
C LEU A 192 7.37 -6.72 -40.28
N VAL A 193 8.61 -7.18 -40.42
CA VAL A 193 9.06 -8.44 -39.83
C VAL A 193 9.10 -8.36 -38.30
N PRO A 194 9.75 -7.37 -37.65
CA PRO A 194 9.69 -7.25 -36.19
C PRO A 194 8.29 -6.93 -35.67
N THR A 195 7.46 -6.19 -36.42
CA THR A 195 6.07 -5.92 -36.02
C THR A 195 5.20 -7.17 -36.11
N LEU A 196 5.36 -7.98 -37.16
CA LEU A 196 4.68 -9.27 -37.27
C LEU A 196 5.17 -10.27 -36.22
N LEU A 197 6.47 -10.27 -35.90
CA LEU A 197 7.00 -11.11 -34.84
C LEU A 197 6.50 -10.64 -33.46
N ALA A 198 6.50 -9.34 -33.21
CA ALA A 198 5.96 -8.77 -31.97
C ALA A 198 4.46 -9.03 -31.86
N TYR A 199 3.70 -8.91 -32.96
CA TYR A 199 2.30 -9.23 -32.99
C TYR A 199 2.05 -10.73 -32.77
N ALA A 200 2.81 -11.60 -33.41
CA ALA A 200 2.71 -13.05 -33.23
C ALA A 200 3.01 -13.44 -31.77
N ALA A 201 4.02 -12.83 -31.16
CA ALA A 201 4.34 -13.02 -29.75
C ALA A 201 3.21 -12.50 -28.83
N ALA A 202 2.69 -11.30 -29.10
CA ALA A 202 1.56 -10.74 -28.35
C ALA A 202 0.28 -11.56 -28.52
N ALA A 203 -0.03 -12.01 -29.74
CA ALA A 203 -1.17 -12.87 -30.01
C ALA A 203 -1.01 -14.25 -29.33
N ALA A 204 0.18 -14.83 -29.36
CA ALA A 204 0.47 -16.08 -28.66
C ALA A 204 0.31 -15.94 -27.15
N LEU A 205 0.83 -14.85 -26.54
CA LEU A 205 0.65 -14.53 -25.12
C LEU A 205 -0.83 -14.31 -24.78
N LEU A 206 -1.58 -13.60 -25.62
CA LEU A 206 -3.01 -13.38 -25.43
C LEU A 206 -3.82 -14.67 -25.50
N LEU A 207 -3.52 -15.53 -26.50
CA LEU A 207 -4.19 -16.82 -26.63
C LEU A 207 -3.83 -17.76 -25.48
N TRP A 208 -2.55 -17.79 -25.09
CA TRP A 208 -2.11 -18.53 -23.92
C TRP A 208 -2.73 -17.99 -22.63
N GLY A 209 -2.73 -16.66 -22.44
CA GLY A 209 -3.38 -16.00 -21.31
C GLY A 209 -4.89 -16.24 -21.29
N THR A 210 -5.57 -16.28 -22.46
CA THR A 210 -6.99 -16.61 -22.53
C THR A 210 -7.23 -18.07 -22.17
N ALA A 211 -6.43 -19.01 -22.68
CA ALA A 211 -6.52 -20.43 -22.33
C ALA A 211 -6.28 -20.63 -20.82
N TRP A 212 -5.20 -20.02 -20.30
CA TRP A 212 -4.89 -20.04 -18.86
C TRP A 212 -6.01 -19.43 -18.01
N SER A 213 -6.64 -18.34 -18.50
CA SER A 213 -7.75 -17.70 -17.80
C SER A 213 -9.03 -18.54 -17.83
N ILE A 214 -9.26 -19.34 -18.90
CA ILE A 214 -10.36 -20.30 -18.96
C ILE A 214 -10.18 -21.36 -17.88
N ASP A 215 -8.97 -21.92 -17.80
CA ASP A 215 -8.66 -22.97 -16.82
C ASP A 215 -8.62 -22.41 -15.37
N ARG A 216 -8.07 -21.21 -15.19
CA ARG A 216 -7.85 -20.63 -13.84
C ARG A 216 -9.07 -19.93 -13.26
N PHE A 217 -9.85 -19.22 -14.11
CA PHE A 217 -11.02 -18.43 -13.69
C PHE A 217 -12.34 -18.99 -14.20
N GLY A 218 -12.32 -20.11 -14.89
CA GLY A 218 -13.51 -20.75 -15.44
C GLY A 218 -14.26 -19.87 -16.44
N LEU A 219 -13.53 -19.13 -17.29
CA LEU A 219 -14.14 -18.38 -18.38
C LEU A 219 -14.85 -19.33 -19.35
N PRO A 220 -15.92 -18.87 -20.03
CA PRO A 220 -16.64 -19.73 -20.96
C PRO A 220 -15.75 -20.16 -22.13
N GLY A 221 -15.83 -21.42 -22.55
CA GLY A 221 -15.00 -22.01 -23.61
C GLY A 221 -15.05 -21.27 -24.95
N TRP A 222 -16.11 -20.48 -25.21
CA TRP A 222 -16.23 -19.63 -26.43
C TRP A 222 -15.25 -18.43 -26.39
N ALA A 223 -14.67 -18.05 -25.24
CA ALA A 223 -13.71 -16.95 -25.13
C ALA A 223 -12.45 -17.20 -25.96
N PHE A 224 -11.96 -18.45 -26.00
CA PHE A 224 -10.79 -18.81 -26.81
C PHE A 224 -10.99 -18.67 -28.33
N PRO A 225 -12.02 -19.25 -28.95
CA PRO A 225 -12.26 -19.05 -30.39
C PRO A 225 -12.54 -17.58 -30.75
N VAL A 226 -13.17 -16.80 -29.87
CA VAL A 226 -13.38 -15.35 -30.12
C VAL A 226 -12.04 -14.60 -30.04
N ALA A 227 -11.19 -14.89 -29.06
CA ALA A 227 -9.84 -14.32 -28.97
C ALA A 227 -8.98 -14.67 -30.20
N ALA A 228 -9.05 -15.91 -30.68
CA ALA A 228 -8.37 -16.36 -31.88
C ALA A 228 -8.88 -15.65 -33.16
N LEU A 229 -10.19 -15.44 -33.26
CA LEU A 229 -10.79 -14.67 -34.37
C LEU A 229 -10.35 -13.20 -34.32
N LEU A 230 -10.35 -12.56 -33.15
CA LEU A 230 -9.88 -11.18 -32.99
C LEU A 230 -8.39 -11.05 -33.31
N ALA A 231 -7.59 -12.03 -32.93
CA ALA A 231 -6.19 -12.08 -33.33
C ALA A 231 -6.01 -12.23 -34.86
N ALA A 232 -6.81 -13.06 -35.51
CA ALA A 232 -6.75 -13.19 -36.98
C ALA A 232 -7.17 -11.88 -37.70
N ILE A 233 -8.22 -11.22 -37.25
CA ILE A 233 -8.66 -9.91 -37.76
C ILE A 233 -7.57 -8.85 -37.53
N GLY A 234 -6.98 -8.83 -36.33
CA GLY A 234 -5.88 -7.94 -35.99
C GLY A 234 -4.66 -8.09 -36.89
N LEU A 235 -4.30 -9.33 -37.28
CA LEU A 235 -3.23 -9.61 -38.22
C LEU A 235 -3.51 -8.97 -39.59
N VAL A 236 -4.71 -9.14 -40.11
CA VAL A 236 -5.16 -8.54 -41.41
C VAL A 236 -5.07 -7.01 -41.33
N LEU A 237 -5.55 -6.41 -40.23
CA LEU A 237 -5.51 -4.96 -40.03
C LEU A 237 -4.07 -4.41 -39.89
N ILE A 238 -3.18 -5.13 -39.24
CA ILE A 238 -1.77 -4.76 -39.11
C ILE A 238 -1.07 -4.81 -40.47
N VAL A 239 -1.28 -5.87 -41.26
CA VAL A 239 -0.74 -5.99 -42.63
C VAL A 239 -1.28 -4.88 -43.52
N ALA A 240 -2.59 -4.63 -43.48
CA ALA A 240 -3.23 -3.55 -44.26
C ALA A 240 -2.72 -2.17 -43.83
N THR A 241 -2.57 -1.92 -42.55
CA THR A 241 -2.03 -0.65 -42.02
C THR A 241 -0.56 -0.44 -42.42
N ALA A 242 0.26 -1.49 -42.31
CA ALA A 242 1.66 -1.45 -42.72
C ALA A 242 1.80 -1.18 -44.22
N TRP A 243 0.93 -1.78 -45.03
CA TRP A 243 0.89 -1.59 -46.48
C TRP A 243 0.47 -0.16 -46.86
N THR A 244 -0.61 0.36 -46.27
CA THR A 244 -1.15 1.69 -46.59
C THR A 244 -0.22 2.81 -46.10
N GLN A 245 0.46 2.64 -44.99
CA GLN A 245 1.40 3.65 -44.46
C GLN A 245 2.81 3.57 -45.06
N SER A 246 3.10 2.54 -45.84
CA SER A 246 4.37 2.46 -46.57
C SER A 246 4.39 3.27 -47.89
N SER A 247 3.23 3.82 -48.36
CA SER A 247 3.08 4.57 -49.60
C SER A 247 3.49 6.03 -49.45
N PRO A 248 4.26 6.60 -50.45
CA PRO A 248 4.82 7.96 -50.33
C PRO A 248 3.76 9.08 -50.30
N GLU A 249 2.57 8.83 -50.89
CA GLU A 249 1.50 9.83 -51.06
C GLU A 249 0.75 10.16 -49.77
N THR A 250 0.75 9.26 -48.79
CA THR A 250 0.10 9.47 -47.47
C THR A 250 0.85 10.46 -46.59
N ARG A 251 2.14 10.66 -46.84
CA ARG A 251 2.99 11.58 -46.09
C ARG A 251 2.83 13.05 -46.48
N ILE A 252 2.46 13.33 -47.75
CA ILE A 252 2.26 14.70 -48.21
C ILE A 252 0.92 15.28 -47.65
N ARG A 253 -0.05 14.45 -47.38
CA ARG A 253 -1.37 14.85 -46.81
C ARG A 253 -1.35 15.06 -45.28
N ALA A 254 -0.44 14.44 -44.58
CA ALA A 254 -0.30 14.64 -43.13
C ALA A 254 0.36 15.99 -42.78
N ALA A 255 0.93 16.69 -43.74
CA ALA A 255 1.66 17.94 -43.58
C ALA A 255 0.88 19.20 -44.04
N GLY A 256 -0.48 19.20 -43.96
CA GLY A 256 -1.22 20.46 -44.05
C GLY A 256 -2.07 20.71 -45.29
N GLY A 257 -2.76 19.73 -45.88
CA GLY A 257 -3.72 19.93 -46.97
C GLY A 257 -5.17 19.60 -46.60
N GLU A 258 -6.11 20.50 -46.89
CA GLU A 258 -7.57 20.38 -46.63
C GLU A 258 -8.20 19.09 -47.18
N LEU A 259 -9.13 18.56 -46.38
CA LEU A 259 -9.90 17.32 -46.71
C LEU A 259 -11.13 17.60 -47.54
N PRO A 260 -11.39 16.86 -48.64
CA PRO A 260 -12.72 16.81 -49.27
C PRO A 260 -13.64 15.85 -48.53
N ARG A 261 -14.91 16.22 -48.43
CA ARG A 261 -15.99 15.54 -47.71
C ARG A 261 -16.22 14.08 -48.17
N SER A 262 -16.41 13.20 -47.15
CA SER A 262 -16.61 11.76 -47.29
C SER A 262 -17.79 11.34 -48.18
N ARG A 263 -17.54 10.39 -49.09
CA ARG A 263 -18.59 9.50 -49.65
C ARG A 263 -18.45 8.12 -49.01
N ALA A 264 -19.58 7.53 -48.65
CA ALA A 264 -19.64 6.15 -48.18
C ALA A 264 -19.03 5.20 -49.23
N VAL A 265 -18.18 4.25 -48.78
CA VAL A 265 -17.52 3.30 -49.70
C VAL A 265 -18.31 2.01 -49.69
N ASP A 266 -18.80 1.60 -50.86
CA ASP A 266 -19.44 0.30 -51.10
C ASP A 266 -18.43 -0.85 -51.00
N LEU A 267 -18.83 -1.98 -50.41
CA LEU A 267 -17.98 -3.16 -50.17
C LEU A 267 -17.19 -3.70 -51.40
N PRO A 268 -17.67 -3.63 -52.66
CA PRO A 268 -16.87 -4.00 -53.83
C PRO A 268 -15.71 -3.05 -54.14
N GLY A 269 -15.78 -1.80 -53.67
CA GLY A 269 -14.75 -0.80 -53.84
C GLY A 269 -13.55 -0.96 -52.85
N LEU A 270 -13.76 -1.72 -51.76
CA LEU A 270 -12.75 -1.89 -50.70
C LEU A 270 -11.49 -2.61 -51.21
N ALA A 271 -11.62 -3.64 -52.01
CA ALA A 271 -10.49 -4.39 -52.58
C ALA A 271 -9.70 -3.55 -53.57
N GLY A 272 -10.38 -2.64 -54.30
CA GLY A 272 -9.74 -1.67 -55.19
C GLY A 272 -9.01 -0.56 -54.44
N ALA A 273 -9.58 -0.06 -53.37
CA ALA A 273 -8.99 0.96 -52.47
C ALA A 273 -7.78 0.40 -51.68
N LEU A 274 -7.83 -0.87 -51.27
CA LEU A 274 -6.72 -1.60 -50.67
C LEU A 274 -5.53 -1.74 -51.60
N ARG A 275 -5.78 -2.07 -52.87
CA ARG A 275 -4.71 -2.18 -53.89
C ARG A 275 -4.06 -0.84 -54.23
N ARG A 276 -4.79 0.26 -54.16
CA ARG A 276 -4.30 1.62 -54.44
C ARG A 276 -3.73 2.32 -53.20
N GLY A 277 -3.88 1.74 -51.99
CA GLY A 277 -3.39 2.35 -50.75
C GLY A 277 -4.23 3.56 -50.28
N GLU A 278 -5.49 3.67 -50.72
CA GLU A 278 -6.34 4.84 -50.46
C GLU A 278 -7.29 4.70 -49.27
N LEU A 279 -6.83 4.19 -48.13
CA LEU A 279 -7.63 4.08 -46.92
C LEU A 279 -7.15 5.08 -45.85
N PRO A 280 -7.66 6.33 -45.86
CA PRO A 280 -7.17 7.40 -44.98
C PRO A 280 -7.51 7.19 -43.48
N HIS A 281 -8.31 6.15 -43.16
CA HIS A 281 -8.76 5.86 -41.82
C HIS A 281 -7.90 4.80 -41.10
N LEU A 282 -7.05 4.06 -41.83
CA LEU A 282 -6.14 3.06 -41.23
C LEU A 282 -4.83 3.72 -40.82
N THR A 283 -4.78 4.18 -39.56
CA THR A 283 -3.56 4.69 -38.92
C THR A 283 -3.12 3.75 -37.82
N TRP A 284 -1.83 3.66 -37.53
CA TRP A 284 -1.30 2.81 -36.44
C TRP A 284 -2.00 3.06 -35.12
N GLY A 285 -2.24 4.32 -34.77
CA GLY A 285 -2.97 4.66 -33.52
C GLY A 285 -4.40 4.08 -33.49
N ARG A 286 -5.14 4.18 -34.60
CA ARG A 286 -6.51 3.63 -34.67
C ARG A 286 -6.54 2.11 -34.71
N THR A 287 -5.57 1.48 -35.39
CA THR A 287 -5.47 0.01 -35.47
C THR A 287 -5.12 -0.57 -34.09
N VAL A 288 -4.19 0.02 -33.38
CA VAL A 288 -3.82 -0.38 -32.01
C VAL A 288 -4.97 -0.07 -31.06
N ALA A 289 -5.56 1.12 -31.10
CA ALA A 289 -6.71 1.49 -30.27
C ALA A 289 -7.91 0.58 -30.51
N GLY A 290 -8.20 0.23 -31.78
CA GLY A 290 -9.27 -0.71 -32.13
C GLY A 290 -8.99 -2.13 -31.61
N GLY A 291 -7.74 -2.59 -31.67
CA GLY A 291 -7.31 -3.86 -31.11
C GLY A 291 -7.44 -3.89 -29.59
N VAL A 292 -6.92 -2.88 -28.89
CA VAL A 292 -7.03 -2.72 -27.45
C VAL A 292 -8.51 -2.66 -27.03
N PHE A 293 -9.33 -1.88 -27.75
CA PHE A 293 -10.77 -1.79 -27.48
C PHE A 293 -11.48 -3.15 -27.66
N ALA A 294 -11.19 -3.88 -28.75
CA ALA A 294 -11.82 -5.18 -29.02
C ALA A 294 -11.45 -6.22 -27.93
N PHE A 295 -10.18 -6.26 -27.51
CA PHE A 295 -9.73 -7.13 -26.42
C PHE A 295 -10.25 -6.65 -25.06
N SER A 296 -10.27 -5.36 -24.79
CA SER A 296 -10.87 -4.82 -23.55
C SER A 296 -12.36 -5.14 -23.46
N LEU A 297 -13.07 -5.09 -24.61
CA LEU A 297 -14.48 -5.48 -24.67
C LEU A 297 -14.65 -6.98 -24.43
N LEU A 298 -13.80 -7.83 -25.01
CA LEU A 298 -13.84 -9.28 -24.79
C LEU A 298 -13.61 -9.60 -23.30
N PHE A 299 -12.54 -9.06 -22.71
CA PHE A 299 -12.24 -9.30 -21.30
C PHE A 299 -13.22 -8.57 -20.37
N GLY A 300 -13.76 -7.43 -20.77
CA GLY A 300 -14.85 -6.75 -20.06
C GLY A 300 -16.13 -7.58 -20.04
N LEU A 301 -16.52 -8.16 -21.17
CA LEU A 301 -17.68 -9.07 -21.24
C LEU A 301 -17.42 -10.39 -20.52
N ALA A 302 -16.21 -10.93 -20.65
CA ALA A 302 -15.81 -12.12 -19.91
C ALA A 302 -15.72 -11.86 -18.40
N GLY A 303 -15.21 -10.72 -17.98
CA GLY A 303 -15.21 -10.25 -16.59
C GLY A 303 -16.63 -9.99 -16.08
N LEU A 304 -17.48 -9.34 -16.87
CA LEU A 304 -18.90 -9.17 -16.54
C LEU A 304 -19.62 -10.52 -16.44
N TYR A 305 -19.31 -11.47 -17.32
CA TYR A 305 -19.81 -12.84 -17.21
C TYR A 305 -19.35 -13.50 -15.93
N VAL A 306 -18.06 -13.36 -15.54
CA VAL A 306 -17.54 -13.87 -14.25
C VAL A 306 -18.25 -13.20 -13.11
N VAL A 307 -18.40 -11.86 -13.12
CA VAL A 307 -19.11 -11.11 -12.08
C VAL A 307 -20.60 -11.51 -12.00
N ILE A 308 -21.28 -11.70 -13.14
CA ILE A 308 -22.68 -12.16 -13.16
C ILE A 308 -22.76 -13.62 -12.70
N ARG A 309 -21.84 -14.47 -13.18
CA ARG A 309 -21.74 -15.87 -12.76
C ARG A 309 -21.38 -15.98 -11.27
N ASP A 310 -20.45 -15.15 -10.78
CA ASP A 310 -20.03 -15.15 -9.39
C ASP A 310 -21.07 -14.47 -8.49
N ARG A 311 -21.83 -13.47 -8.97
CA ARG A 311 -23.04 -13.00 -8.28
C ARG A 311 -24.14 -14.06 -8.30
N GLY A 312 -24.24 -14.87 -9.32
CA GLY A 312 -25.11 -16.06 -9.36
C GLY A 312 -24.53 -17.27 -8.66
N ARG A 313 -23.18 -17.30 -8.48
CA ARG A 313 -22.38 -18.33 -7.77
C ARG A 313 -21.85 -17.85 -6.44
N SER A 314 -22.17 -16.63 -6.02
CA SER A 314 -21.64 -16.03 -4.78
C SER A 314 -21.81 -16.90 -3.55
N PHE A 315 -22.37 -18.06 -3.71
CA PHE A 315 -22.62 -19.03 -2.64
C PHE A 315 -22.50 -20.50 -3.07
N ALA A 316 -21.89 -20.81 -4.24
CA ALA A 316 -21.46 -22.19 -4.48
C ALA A 316 -20.07 -22.38 -3.84
N PRO A 317 -19.86 -23.34 -2.95
CA PRO A 317 -18.57 -23.62 -2.34
C PRO A 317 -17.53 -23.88 -3.44
N SER A 318 -16.36 -23.26 -3.34
CA SER A 318 -15.18 -23.57 -4.16
C SER A 318 -14.87 -25.08 -4.01
N GLU A 319 -14.37 -25.73 -5.07
CA GLU A 319 -13.95 -27.16 -5.03
C GLU A 319 -12.94 -27.47 -3.92
N ALA A 320 -12.21 -26.46 -3.40
CA ALA A 320 -11.38 -26.59 -2.19
C ALA A 320 -12.19 -26.81 -0.90
N ILE A 321 -13.51 -26.53 -0.91
CA ILE A 321 -14.41 -26.79 0.23
C ILE A 321 -14.93 -28.24 0.21
N ALA A 322 -14.78 -28.98 -0.88
CA ALA A 322 -15.22 -30.36 -0.97
C ALA A 322 -14.44 -31.34 -0.05
N GLU A 323 -13.26 -30.95 0.45
CA GLU A 323 -12.50 -31.69 1.48
C GLU A 323 -12.66 -31.09 2.89
N ALA A 324 -13.32 -29.93 3.03
CA ALA A 324 -13.54 -29.32 4.34
C ALA A 324 -14.67 -30.03 5.11
N ALA A 325 -14.53 -30.08 6.43
CA ALA A 325 -15.58 -30.58 7.32
C ALA A 325 -16.93 -29.88 7.02
N PRO A 326 -18.06 -30.62 7.06
CA PRO A 326 -19.37 -30.02 6.75
C PRO A 326 -19.71 -28.90 7.73
N GLY A 327 -20.04 -27.71 7.19
CA GLY A 327 -20.38 -26.53 7.94
C GLY A 327 -21.76 -26.62 8.62
N ILE A 328 -21.85 -26.15 9.87
CA ILE A 328 -23.11 -25.98 10.59
C ILE A 328 -23.31 -24.52 10.96
N ALA A 329 -24.45 -23.94 10.56
CA ALA A 329 -24.83 -22.58 10.96
C ALA A 329 -25.85 -22.64 12.11
N VAL A 330 -25.52 -22.05 13.24
CA VAL A 330 -26.44 -21.87 14.36
C VAL A 330 -27.17 -20.55 14.18
N LEU A 331 -28.50 -20.58 14.03
CA LEU A 331 -29.28 -19.35 13.84
C LEU A 331 -29.78 -18.77 15.18
N PRO A 332 -30.10 -17.46 15.21
CA PRO A 332 -30.62 -16.80 16.39
C PRO A 332 -31.84 -17.53 16.99
N PHE A 333 -31.81 -17.75 18.30
CA PHE A 333 -32.85 -18.48 18.99
C PHE A 333 -34.14 -17.66 19.14
N THR A 334 -35.25 -18.29 18.98
CA THR A 334 -36.53 -17.69 19.33
C THR A 334 -36.70 -17.69 20.86
N VAL A 335 -36.80 -16.54 21.48
CA VAL A 335 -36.92 -16.39 22.93
C VAL A 335 -38.38 -16.14 23.31
N GLN A 336 -38.86 -16.86 24.35
CA GLN A 336 -40.19 -16.67 24.93
C GLN A 336 -40.06 -16.66 26.46
N GLY A 337 -40.21 -15.47 27.08
CA GLY A 337 -40.06 -15.30 28.53
C GLY A 337 -39.81 -13.86 28.92
N GLY A 338 -39.24 -13.64 30.10
CA GLY A 338 -38.86 -12.31 30.59
C GLY A 338 -37.65 -11.71 29.85
N ALA A 339 -37.40 -10.42 30.07
CA ALA A 339 -36.25 -9.68 29.46
C ALA A 339 -34.89 -10.35 29.74
N ASP A 340 -34.77 -11.06 30.85
CA ASP A 340 -33.54 -11.77 31.26
C ASP A 340 -33.15 -12.90 30.31
N LEU A 341 -34.06 -13.37 29.46
CA LEU A 341 -33.78 -14.40 28.47
C LEU A 341 -33.41 -13.83 27.09
N GLU A 342 -33.59 -12.53 26.84
CA GLU A 342 -33.36 -11.95 25.51
C GLU A 342 -31.88 -12.03 25.10
N VAL A 343 -30.95 -11.97 26.06
CA VAL A 343 -29.52 -12.17 25.83
C VAL A 343 -29.21 -13.54 25.18
N TRP A 344 -30.07 -14.53 25.34
CA TRP A 344 -29.90 -15.87 24.77
C TRP A 344 -30.26 -15.93 23.27
N ARG A 345 -30.91 -14.93 22.71
CA ARG A 345 -31.24 -14.89 21.27
C ARG A 345 -30.00 -15.06 20.41
N GLU A 346 -29.07 -14.16 20.56
CA GLU A 346 -27.79 -14.17 19.82
C GLU A 346 -26.74 -14.96 20.61
N GLY A 347 -26.72 -14.89 21.92
CA GLY A 347 -25.79 -15.63 22.75
C GLY A 347 -25.77 -17.14 22.52
N MET A 348 -26.92 -17.75 22.16
CA MET A 348 -26.96 -19.16 21.79
C MET A 348 -26.24 -19.46 20.49
N VAL A 349 -26.14 -18.48 19.56
CA VAL A 349 -25.37 -18.63 18.33
C VAL A 349 -23.91 -18.84 18.68
N ASP A 350 -23.35 -17.97 19.51
CA ASP A 350 -21.95 -18.03 19.95
C ASP A 350 -21.64 -19.31 20.73
N LEU A 351 -22.50 -19.60 21.74
CA LEU A 351 -22.29 -20.75 22.63
C LEU A 351 -22.35 -22.09 21.90
N LEU A 352 -23.34 -22.29 21.04
CA LEU A 352 -23.52 -23.55 20.32
C LEU A 352 -22.51 -23.68 19.16
N SER A 353 -22.16 -22.58 18.49
CA SER A 353 -21.11 -22.60 17.49
C SER A 353 -19.77 -23.02 18.12
N THR A 354 -19.39 -22.41 19.26
CA THR A 354 -18.19 -22.80 20.01
C THR A 354 -18.20 -24.28 20.43
N ASN A 355 -19.34 -24.76 20.89
CA ASN A 355 -19.47 -26.15 21.34
C ASN A 355 -19.45 -27.19 20.22
N LEU A 356 -19.95 -26.84 19.05
CA LEU A 356 -20.06 -27.75 17.90
C LEU A 356 -18.84 -27.71 16.99
N ASP A 357 -18.00 -26.68 17.11
CA ASP A 357 -16.85 -26.51 16.24
C ASP A 357 -15.76 -27.58 16.47
N GLY A 358 -15.27 -28.16 15.38
CA GLY A 358 -14.25 -29.23 15.41
C GLY A 358 -14.76 -30.56 15.94
N VAL A 359 -15.99 -30.64 16.45
CA VAL A 359 -16.54 -31.83 17.13
C VAL A 359 -17.29 -32.72 16.15
N GLY A 360 -16.98 -34.02 16.17
CA GLY A 360 -17.66 -35.00 15.31
C GLY A 360 -17.39 -34.80 13.81
N GLY A 361 -16.35 -34.06 13.45
CA GLY A 361 -16.04 -33.70 12.08
C GLY A 361 -16.96 -32.62 11.51
N LEU A 362 -17.61 -31.82 12.36
CA LEU A 362 -18.33 -30.61 12.01
C LEU A 362 -17.41 -29.40 12.09
N ARG A 363 -17.71 -28.38 11.29
CA ARG A 363 -17.12 -27.07 11.39
C ARG A 363 -18.25 -26.05 11.65
N ALA A 364 -18.24 -25.36 12.76
CA ALA A 364 -19.18 -24.27 12.94
C ALA A 364 -18.87 -23.14 11.96
N ILE A 365 -19.93 -22.61 11.32
CA ILE A 365 -19.80 -21.35 10.57
C ILE A 365 -19.66 -20.24 11.59
N ASP A 366 -18.77 -19.29 11.30
CA ASP A 366 -18.54 -18.16 12.18
C ASP A 366 -19.85 -17.46 12.58
N SER A 367 -20.04 -17.22 13.89
CA SER A 367 -21.31 -16.72 14.44
C SER A 367 -21.66 -15.33 13.90
N ARG A 368 -20.66 -14.47 13.62
CA ARG A 368 -20.88 -13.14 13.06
C ARG A 368 -21.34 -13.22 11.62
N THR A 369 -20.72 -14.11 10.83
CA THR A 369 -21.19 -14.39 9.45
C THR A 369 -22.65 -14.84 9.44
N VAL A 370 -23.03 -15.74 10.35
CA VAL A 370 -24.41 -16.20 10.45
C VAL A 370 -25.35 -15.06 10.86
N LEU A 371 -24.98 -14.28 11.87
CA LEU A 371 -25.77 -13.14 12.34
C LEU A 371 -25.91 -12.06 11.27
N ALA A 372 -24.85 -11.77 10.53
CA ALA A 372 -24.88 -10.81 9.41
C ALA A 372 -25.90 -11.25 8.35
N ARG A 373 -25.85 -12.53 7.91
CA ARG A 373 -26.80 -13.07 6.92
C ARG A 373 -28.24 -13.12 7.42
N TRP A 374 -28.39 -13.41 8.72
CA TRP A 374 -29.69 -13.36 9.36
C TRP A 374 -30.29 -11.95 9.33
N ASN A 375 -29.53 -10.95 9.75
CA ASN A 375 -29.97 -9.55 9.81
C ASN A 375 -30.28 -8.96 8.43
N GLU A 376 -29.57 -9.43 7.38
CA GLU A 376 -29.90 -9.07 5.99
C GLU A 376 -31.25 -9.65 5.53
N SER A 377 -31.61 -10.83 6.02
CA SER A 377 -32.74 -11.62 5.51
C SER A 377 -33.99 -11.51 6.39
N VAL A 378 -33.84 -11.23 7.68
CA VAL A 378 -34.94 -11.24 8.66
C VAL A 378 -35.03 -9.87 9.33
N PRO A 379 -36.09 -9.07 9.09
CA PRO A 379 -36.26 -7.79 9.75
C PRO A 379 -36.34 -7.95 11.29
N GLU A 380 -35.80 -6.96 11.99
CA GLU A 380 -35.73 -6.93 13.45
C GLU A 380 -37.12 -7.22 14.09
N GLY A 381 -37.14 -8.11 15.06
CA GLY A 381 -38.38 -8.52 15.77
C GLY A 381 -39.30 -9.49 15.02
N GLN A 382 -38.95 -9.88 13.78
CA GLN A 382 -39.72 -10.88 13.03
C GLN A 382 -39.16 -12.31 13.26
N ARG A 383 -40.03 -13.31 13.05
CA ARG A 383 -39.61 -14.70 13.00
C ARG A 383 -39.38 -15.13 11.57
N ALA A 384 -38.28 -15.79 11.32
CA ALA A 384 -38.05 -16.42 10.04
C ALA A 384 -38.88 -17.69 9.89
N ASP A 385 -39.38 -17.95 8.70
CA ASP A 385 -39.89 -19.30 8.37
C ASP A 385 -38.71 -20.23 8.01
N LEU A 386 -39.02 -21.53 7.87
CA LEU A 386 -37.98 -22.51 7.56
C LEU A 386 -37.27 -22.23 6.23
N ALA A 387 -37.97 -21.71 5.22
CA ALA A 387 -37.37 -21.42 3.92
C ALA A 387 -36.32 -20.30 4.03
N THR A 388 -36.63 -19.20 4.72
CA THR A 388 -35.73 -18.11 5.02
C THR A 388 -34.52 -18.59 5.84
N ALA A 389 -34.74 -19.44 6.86
CA ALA A 389 -33.69 -20.01 7.68
C ALA A 389 -32.72 -20.88 6.85
N LEU A 390 -33.23 -21.71 5.93
CA LEU A 390 -32.40 -22.51 5.02
C LEU A 390 -31.63 -21.61 4.00
N ASP A 391 -32.25 -20.51 3.53
CA ASP A 391 -31.59 -19.54 2.66
C ASP A 391 -30.47 -18.82 3.37
N VAL A 392 -30.63 -18.43 4.64
CA VAL A 392 -29.54 -17.90 5.48
C VAL A 392 -28.40 -18.90 5.59
N GLY A 393 -28.70 -20.16 5.95
CA GLY A 393 -27.69 -21.21 6.03
C GLY A 393 -26.95 -21.42 4.70
N ARG A 394 -27.68 -21.42 3.57
CA ARG A 394 -27.08 -21.53 2.23
C ARG A 394 -26.18 -20.36 1.92
N SER A 395 -26.61 -19.13 2.23
CA SER A 395 -25.83 -17.91 1.99
C SER A 395 -24.58 -17.83 2.89
N ALA A 396 -24.62 -18.44 4.07
CA ALA A 396 -23.49 -18.59 4.96
C ALA A 396 -22.55 -19.75 4.58
N GLY A 397 -22.89 -20.56 3.54
CA GLY A 397 -22.07 -21.69 3.12
C GLY A 397 -22.18 -22.92 4.04
N ALA A 398 -23.23 -23.00 4.84
CA ALA A 398 -23.47 -24.11 5.73
C ALA A 398 -24.12 -25.29 5.00
N ARG A 399 -23.73 -26.51 5.38
CA ARG A 399 -24.45 -27.73 5.01
C ARG A 399 -25.62 -27.97 5.93
N TYR A 400 -25.50 -27.62 7.19
CA TYR A 400 -26.52 -27.83 8.21
C TYR A 400 -26.92 -26.49 8.82
N VAL A 401 -28.21 -26.39 9.17
CA VAL A 401 -28.76 -25.25 9.91
C VAL A 401 -29.36 -25.73 11.21
N LEU A 402 -29.04 -25.06 12.31
CA LEU A 402 -29.60 -25.29 13.61
C LEU A 402 -30.59 -24.16 13.97
N LEU A 403 -31.87 -24.49 14.09
CA LEU A 403 -32.93 -23.61 14.53
C LEU A 403 -33.26 -23.89 16.00
N GLY A 404 -33.25 -22.86 16.84
CA GLY A 404 -33.44 -23.04 18.27
C GLY A 404 -34.49 -22.14 18.89
N SER A 405 -34.92 -22.54 20.10
CA SER A 405 -35.79 -21.75 20.96
C SER A 405 -35.42 -21.90 22.44
N ALA A 406 -35.57 -20.80 23.17
CA ALA A 406 -35.43 -20.72 24.60
C ALA A 406 -36.78 -20.27 25.21
N VAL A 407 -37.37 -21.10 26.05
CA VAL A 407 -38.72 -20.85 26.60
C VAL A 407 -38.64 -20.93 28.12
N SER A 408 -39.13 -19.89 28.82
CA SER A 408 -39.28 -19.92 30.30
C SER A 408 -40.40 -20.84 30.71
N LEU A 409 -40.13 -21.69 31.71
CA LEU A 409 -41.07 -22.64 32.31
C LEU A 409 -41.09 -22.49 33.85
N GLY A 410 -41.69 -21.43 34.34
CA GLY A 410 -41.65 -21.09 35.75
C GLY A 410 -40.24 -20.72 36.20
N SER A 411 -39.61 -21.54 37.08
CA SER A 411 -38.22 -21.36 37.51
C SER A 411 -37.18 -21.94 36.55
N ASP A 412 -37.60 -22.72 35.57
CA ASP A 412 -36.73 -23.41 34.63
C ASP A 412 -36.79 -22.78 33.25
N VAL A 413 -35.80 -23.09 32.44
CA VAL A 413 -35.74 -22.76 31.04
C VAL A 413 -35.66 -24.03 30.20
N ARG A 414 -36.37 -24.07 29.08
CA ARG A 414 -36.27 -25.11 28.09
C ARG A 414 -35.55 -24.57 26.89
N LEU A 415 -34.41 -25.17 26.56
CA LEU A 415 -33.72 -25.01 25.29
C LEU A 415 -34.14 -26.15 24.37
N SER A 416 -34.48 -25.81 23.13
CA SER A 416 -34.81 -26.79 22.10
C SER A 416 -34.10 -26.37 20.78
N ALA A 417 -33.62 -27.34 20.03
CA ALA A 417 -33.02 -27.09 18.73
C ALA A 417 -33.36 -28.19 17.72
N GLU A 418 -33.54 -27.81 16.48
CA GLU A 418 -33.83 -28.68 15.35
C GLU A 418 -32.74 -28.49 14.30
N LEU A 419 -32.19 -29.61 13.81
CA LEU A 419 -31.13 -29.65 12.80
C LEU A 419 -31.72 -29.98 11.44
N TYR A 420 -31.40 -29.18 10.43
CA TYR A 420 -31.87 -29.36 9.05
C TYR A 420 -30.69 -29.47 8.10
N ASP A 421 -30.82 -30.30 7.04
CA ASP A 421 -29.95 -30.27 5.87
C ASP A 421 -30.38 -29.12 4.96
N VAL A 422 -29.41 -28.28 4.56
CA VAL A 422 -29.66 -27.03 3.79
C VAL A 422 -30.12 -27.32 2.37
N GLU A 423 -29.58 -28.38 1.74
CA GLU A 423 -29.91 -28.70 0.35
C GLU A 423 -31.30 -29.34 0.24
N GLY A 424 -31.56 -30.34 1.11
CA GLY A 424 -32.81 -31.10 1.07
C GLY A 424 -33.94 -30.47 1.86
N GLY A 425 -33.67 -29.55 2.77
CA GLY A 425 -34.66 -29.00 3.70
C GLY A 425 -35.22 -30.05 4.70
N GLU A 426 -34.54 -31.20 4.79
CA GLU A 426 -34.98 -32.33 5.65
C GLU A 426 -34.50 -32.12 7.08
N ARG A 427 -35.39 -32.39 8.06
CA ARG A 427 -34.99 -32.37 9.47
C ARG A 427 -34.24 -33.64 9.81
N LEU A 428 -32.96 -33.49 10.13
CA LEU A 428 -32.08 -34.60 10.49
C LEU A 428 -32.18 -35.02 11.94
N GLY A 429 -32.52 -34.06 12.82
CA GLY A 429 -32.67 -34.36 14.23
C GLY A 429 -33.21 -33.21 15.05
N GLN A 430 -33.39 -33.47 16.34
CA GLN A 430 -33.80 -32.48 17.32
C GLN A 430 -33.15 -32.79 18.66
N GLY A 431 -32.91 -31.75 19.46
CA GLY A 431 -32.43 -31.86 20.83
C GLY A 431 -33.26 -30.99 21.78
N GLN A 432 -33.27 -31.36 23.05
CA GLN A 432 -33.96 -30.60 24.10
C GLN A 432 -33.20 -30.73 25.42
N ALA A 433 -33.08 -29.61 26.14
CA ALA A 433 -32.54 -29.58 27.51
C ALA A 433 -33.46 -28.70 28.38
N VAL A 434 -33.72 -29.13 29.60
CA VAL A 434 -34.55 -28.39 30.59
C VAL A 434 -33.81 -28.32 31.93
N GLY A 435 -33.85 -27.17 32.57
CA GLY A 435 -33.25 -26.93 33.88
C GLY A 435 -33.20 -25.45 34.28
N SER A 436 -32.59 -25.18 35.41
CA SER A 436 -32.44 -23.80 35.89
C SER A 436 -31.67 -22.93 34.91
N PRO A 437 -32.06 -21.64 34.70
CA PRO A 437 -31.26 -20.66 33.96
C PRO A 437 -29.81 -20.56 34.46
N ASP A 438 -29.56 -20.78 35.73
CA ASP A 438 -28.21 -20.76 36.32
C ASP A 438 -27.32 -21.90 35.83
N SER A 439 -27.91 -22.94 35.24
CA SER A 439 -27.20 -24.09 34.67
C SER A 439 -27.15 -24.05 33.14
N VAL A 440 -27.31 -22.89 32.54
CA VAL A 440 -27.42 -22.74 31.08
C VAL A 440 -26.28 -23.41 30.32
N LEU A 441 -25.04 -23.33 30.80
CA LEU A 441 -23.86 -23.97 30.18
C LEU A 441 -24.05 -25.50 30.11
N VAL A 442 -24.52 -26.11 31.21
CA VAL A 442 -24.83 -27.55 31.23
C VAL A 442 -25.97 -27.89 30.29
N LEU A 443 -26.97 -27.00 30.15
CA LEU A 443 -28.09 -27.18 29.23
C LEU A 443 -27.61 -27.10 27.76
N VAL A 444 -26.70 -26.16 27.46
CA VAL A 444 -26.08 -26.02 26.13
C VAL A 444 -25.25 -27.26 25.81
N ASP A 445 -24.42 -27.75 26.74
CA ASP A 445 -23.63 -28.98 26.55
C ASP A 445 -24.53 -30.17 26.23
N ARG A 446 -25.60 -30.34 26.98
CA ARG A 446 -26.59 -31.41 26.75
C ARG A 446 -27.26 -31.28 25.37
N LEU A 447 -27.66 -30.06 25.01
CA LEU A 447 -28.26 -29.78 23.70
C LEU A 447 -27.28 -30.08 22.57
N SER A 448 -26.01 -29.66 22.70
CA SER A 448 -24.96 -29.96 21.74
C SER A 448 -24.76 -31.46 21.54
N ILE A 449 -24.70 -32.24 22.63
CA ILE A 449 -24.58 -33.71 22.56
C ILE A 449 -25.78 -34.36 21.82
N GLU A 450 -27.02 -33.90 22.07
CA GLU A 450 -28.21 -34.42 21.37
C GLU A 450 -28.16 -34.09 19.85
N ILE A 451 -27.68 -32.89 19.47
CA ILE A 451 -27.49 -32.49 18.08
C ILE A 451 -26.38 -33.31 17.41
N LEU A 452 -25.24 -33.49 18.09
CA LEU A 452 -24.12 -34.33 17.59
C LEU A 452 -24.57 -35.77 17.34
N ARG A 453 -25.41 -36.35 18.24
CA ARG A 453 -25.98 -37.66 18.03
C ARG A 453 -26.83 -37.74 16.77
N ALA A 454 -27.53 -36.66 16.42
CA ALA A 454 -28.33 -36.61 15.21
C ALA A 454 -27.44 -36.58 13.94
N VAL A 455 -26.33 -35.83 13.96
CA VAL A 455 -25.36 -35.72 12.86
C VAL A 455 -24.58 -37.01 12.67
N LEU A 456 -24.19 -37.67 13.80
CA LEU A 456 -23.33 -38.84 13.79
C LEU A 456 -24.10 -40.16 13.65
N ARG A 457 -25.40 -40.13 13.42
CA ARG A 457 -26.23 -41.34 13.21
C ARG A 457 -25.62 -42.19 12.07
N GLY A 458 -25.10 -43.38 12.45
CA GLY A 458 -24.45 -44.33 11.51
C GLY A 458 -22.91 -44.25 11.45
N LYS A 459 -22.23 -43.39 12.20
CA LYS A 459 -20.78 -43.43 12.40
C LYS A 459 -20.48 -44.14 13.74
N GLU A 460 -19.68 -45.24 13.71
CA GLU A 460 -19.19 -45.90 14.91
C GLU A 460 -18.11 -45.03 15.58
N GLY A 461 -18.29 -44.65 16.84
CA GLY A 461 -17.31 -43.94 17.66
C GLY A 461 -17.92 -43.42 18.98
N ASP A 462 -17.06 -43.22 19.98
CA ASP A 462 -17.47 -42.55 21.23
C ASP A 462 -17.77 -41.06 20.94
N LEU A 463 -18.83 -40.55 21.59
CA LEU A 463 -19.14 -39.11 21.50
C LEU A 463 -17.99 -38.31 22.15
N PRO A 464 -17.54 -37.26 21.49
CA PRO A 464 -16.49 -36.40 22.05
C PRO A 464 -16.99 -35.72 23.34
N ASP A 465 -16.06 -35.41 24.23
CA ASP A 465 -16.32 -34.66 25.46
C ASP A 465 -16.54 -33.19 25.10
N VAL A 466 -17.81 -32.77 25.24
CA VAL A 466 -18.21 -31.37 24.98
C VAL A 466 -18.37 -30.70 26.34
N ASN A 467 -17.55 -29.67 26.60
CA ASN A 467 -17.53 -28.93 27.84
C ASN A 467 -17.35 -27.43 27.60
N LEU A 468 -18.42 -26.71 27.41
CA LEU A 468 -18.44 -25.27 27.19
C LEU A 468 -17.84 -24.47 28.37
N ALA A 469 -18.04 -24.94 29.59
CA ALA A 469 -17.50 -24.30 30.80
C ALA A 469 -15.96 -24.27 30.80
N ARG A 470 -15.32 -25.23 30.14
CA ARG A 470 -13.85 -25.21 29.94
C ARG A 470 -13.41 -24.15 28.92
N ALA A 471 -14.16 -24.01 27.84
CA ALA A 471 -13.83 -23.05 26.76
C ALA A 471 -14.23 -21.60 27.11
N THR A 472 -15.20 -21.40 28.02
CA THR A 472 -15.70 -20.07 28.38
C THR A 472 -15.48 -19.79 29.87
N THR A 473 -16.53 -19.85 30.67
CA THR A 473 -16.54 -19.59 32.11
C THR A 473 -17.56 -20.50 32.80
N THR A 474 -17.36 -20.75 34.10
CA THR A 474 -18.38 -21.39 34.96
C THR A 474 -19.28 -20.37 35.64
N SER A 475 -19.00 -19.09 35.54
CA SER A 475 -19.72 -17.99 36.14
C SER A 475 -20.84 -17.48 35.24
N LEU A 476 -22.09 -17.75 35.58
CA LEU A 476 -23.22 -17.20 34.81
C LEU A 476 -23.23 -15.65 34.77
N PRO A 477 -22.93 -14.94 35.88
CA PRO A 477 -22.78 -13.48 35.79
C PRO A 477 -21.70 -13.03 34.79
N ALA A 478 -20.54 -13.72 34.76
CA ALA A 478 -19.49 -13.43 33.80
C ALA A 478 -19.97 -13.66 32.36
N LEU A 479 -20.65 -14.79 32.11
CA LEU A 479 -21.16 -15.10 30.78
C LEU A 479 -22.20 -14.08 30.31
N LYS A 480 -23.16 -13.69 31.13
CA LYS A 480 -24.18 -12.69 30.80
C LYS A 480 -23.54 -11.36 30.44
N ALA A 481 -22.62 -10.88 31.27
CA ALA A 481 -21.90 -9.63 31.03
C ALA A 481 -21.06 -9.70 29.75
N PHE A 482 -20.42 -10.84 29.48
CA PHE A 482 -19.67 -11.04 28.23
C PHE A 482 -20.59 -10.94 26.98
N LEU A 483 -21.75 -11.63 27.01
CA LEU A 483 -22.68 -11.59 25.87
C LEU A 483 -23.31 -10.20 25.66
N GLU A 484 -23.55 -9.43 26.74
CA GLU A 484 -23.91 -8.00 26.61
C GLU A 484 -22.82 -7.20 25.90
N GLY A 485 -21.56 -7.42 26.28
CA GLY A 485 -20.40 -6.80 25.63
C GLY A 485 -20.29 -7.16 24.14
N GLU A 486 -20.52 -8.44 23.78
CA GLU A 486 -20.49 -8.90 22.38
C GLU A 486 -21.54 -8.20 21.50
N VAL A 487 -22.74 -7.93 22.03
CA VAL A 487 -23.77 -7.19 21.30
C VAL A 487 -23.31 -5.77 20.96
N LEU A 488 -22.72 -5.08 21.93
CA LEU A 488 -22.18 -3.71 21.75
C LEU A 488 -20.96 -3.71 20.82
N PHE A 489 -20.05 -4.64 21.03
CA PHE A 489 -18.84 -4.80 20.21
C PHE A 489 -19.18 -5.04 18.74
N ARG A 490 -20.11 -5.93 18.41
CA ARG A 490 -20.57 -6.19 17.03
C ARG A 490 -21.16 -4.95 16.36
N ARG A 491 -21.78 -4.05 17.12
CA ARG A 491 -22.31 -2.76 16.64
C ARG A 491 -21.24 -1.69 16.47
N GLY A 492 -19.97 -2.00 16.81
CA GLY A 492 -18.87 -1.04 16.80
C GLY A 492 -18.86 -0.06 17.98
N ASP A 493 -19.70 -0.30 18.98
CA ASP A 493 -19.70 0.47 20.23
C ASP A 493 -18.67 -0.11 21.20
N PHE A 494 -17.39 0.13 20.89
CA PHE A 494 -16.28 -0.41 21.64
C PHE A 494 -16.20 0.19 23.05
N GLU A 495 -16.39 1.51 23.17
CA GLU A 495 -16.39 2.21 24.45
C GLU A 495 -17.53 1.72 25.35
N GLY A 496 -18.74 1.59 24.78
CA GLY A 496 -19.90 1.03 25.50
C GLY A 496 -19.73 -0.44 25.91
N SER A 497 -18.90 -1.22 25.18
CA SER A 497 -18.66 -2.63 25.49
C SER A 497 -17.71 -2.83 26.68
N ILE A 498 -16.79 -1.88 26.95
CA ILE A 498 -15.79 -1.99 28.03
C ILE A 498 -16.42 -2.29 29.39
N PRO A 499 -17.43 -1.54 29.91
CA PRO A 499 -18.02 -1.84 31.19
C PRO A 499 -18.64 -3.22 31.30
N ALA A 500 -19.15 -3.77 30.19
CA ALA A 500 -19.73 -5.10 30.16
C ALA A 500 -18.63 -6.17 30.27
N TYR A 501 -17.54 -6.03 29.53
CA TYR A 501 -16.41 -6.96 29.62
C TYR A 501 -15.67 -6.85 30.97
N GLU A 502 -15.56 -5.64 31.53
CA GLU A 502 -15.00 -5.46 32.89
C GLU A 502 -15.82 -6.24 33.93
N ARG A 503 -17.17 -6.16 33.90
CA ARG A 503 -18.02 -6.96 34.75
C ARG A 503 -17.83 -8.46 34.54
N ALA A 504 -17.59 -8.88 33.29
CA ALA A 504 -17.34 -10.29 32.99
C ALA A 504 -16.00 -10.75 33.60
N VAL A 505 -14.94 -9.96 33.46
CA VAL A 505 -13.62 -10.25 34.03
C VAL A 505 -13.61 -10.14 35.54
N GLU A 506 -14.36 -9.21 36.15
CA GLU A 506 -14.55 -9.11 37.60
C GLU A 506 -15.27 -10.36 38.17
N ALA A 507 -16.27 -10.86 37.47
CA ALA A 507 -17.01 -12.07 37.86
C ALA A 507 -16.22 -13.37 37.62
N ASP A 508 -15.30 -13.40 36.66
CA ASP A 508 -14.35 -14.49 36.39
C ASP A 508 -13.10 -13.97 35.72
N SER A 509 -12.05 -13.70 36.47
CA SER A 509 -10.78 -13.19 35.98
C SER A 509 -10.02 -14.16 35.05
N THR A 510 -10.40 -15.44 35.05
CA THR A 510 -9.80 -16.50 34.22
C THR A 510 -10.53 -16.68 32.87
N PHE A 511 -11.56 -15.89 32.60
CA PHE A 511 -12.33 -15.93 31.37
C PHE A 511 -11.49 -15.32 30.22
N ALA A 512 -10.77 -16.18 29.47
CA ALA A 512 -9.81 -15.78 28.47
C ALA A 512 -10.45 -14.91 27.37
N MET A 513 -11.62 -15.31 26.85
CA MET A 513 -12.33 -14.59 25.80
C MET A 513 -12.76 -13.19 26.25
N ALA A 514 -13.27 -13.03 27.49
CA ALA A 514 -13.68 -11.74 28.02
C ALA A 514 -12.46 -10.79 28.19
N ASN A 515 -11.33 -11.32 28.67
CA ASN A 515 -10.10 -10.55 28.73
C ASN A 515 -9.59 -10.14 27.34
N TRP A 516 -9.69 -11.02 26.34
CA TRP A 516 -9.29 -10.70 24.97
C TRP A 516 -10.19 -9.61 24.36
N ARG A 517 -11.52 -9.75 24.48
CA ARG A 517 -12.46 -8.72 23.98
C ARG A 517 -12.28 -7.38 24.69
N LEU A 518 -11.98 -7.41 25.97
CA LEU A 518 -11.66 -6.21 26.74
C LEU A 518 -10.41 -5.51 26.20
N SER A 519 -9.36 -6.27 25.86
CA SER A 519 -8.15 -5.73 25.24
C SER A 519 -8.46 -5.06 23.90
N THR A 520 -9.19 -5.75 23.03
CA THR A 520 -9.57 -5.22 21.72
C THR A 520 -10.43 -3.95 21.86
N SER A 521 -11.35 -3.93 22.83
CA SER A 521 -12.20 -2.75 23.10
C SER A 521 -11.39 -1.55 23.58
N TYR A 522 -10.41 -1.73 24.47
CA TYR A 522 -9.47 -0.68 24.87
C TYR A 522 -8.60 -0.21 23.71
N GLY A 523 -8.13 -1.15 22.86
CA GLY A 523 -7.36 -0.81 21.66
C GLY A 523 -8.11 0.12 20.73
N TRP A 524 -9.42 -0.07 20.56
CA TRP A 524 -10.28 0.79 19.75
C TRP A 524 -10.73 2.08 20.45
N ALA A 525 -10.94 2.04 21.77
CA ALA A 525 -11.41 3.21 22.52
C ALA A 525 -10.26 4.19 22.86
N GLU A 526 -9.08 3.67 23.17
CA GLU A 526 -7.93 4.46 23.56
C GLU A 526 -6.86 4.47 22.46
N ASN A 527 -6.15 3.38 22.28
CA ASN A 527 -5.19 3.10 21.21
C ASN A 527 -4.65 1.66 21.35
N ILE A 528 -4.03 1.14 20.28
CA ILE A 528 -3.47 -0.22 20.24
C ILE A 528 -2.36 -0.47 21.29
N THR A 529 -1.77 0.59 21.86
CA THR A 529 -0.73 0.51 22.91
C THR A 529 -1.26 0.91 24.27
N SER A 530 -2.59 0.76 24.49
CA SER A 530 -3.19 1.02 25.80
C SER A 530 -2.64 0.05 26.85
N GLU A 531 -2.12 0.57 27.98
CA GLU A 531 -1.65 -0.25 29.11
C GLU A 531 -2.77 -1.16 29.65
N LEU A 532 -4.02 -0.67 29.63
CA LEU A 532 -5.18 -1.46 30.04
C LEU A 532 -5.44 -2.60 29.05
N GLY A 533 -5.30 -2.31 27.76
CA GLY A 533 -5.41 -3.30 26.69
C GLY A 533 -4.31 -4.35 26.75
N GLU A 534 -3.06 -3.94 26.91
CA GLU A 534 -1.92 -4.87 27.07
C GLU A 534 -2.09 -5.74 28.33
N GLY A 535 -2.49 -5.16 29.43
CA GLY A 535 -2.77 -5.93 30.65
C GLY A 535 -3.93 -6.92 30.50
N ALA A 536 -4.92 -6.61 29.70
CA ALA A 536 -6.05 -7.50 29.43
C ALA A 536 -5.63 -8.66 28.50
N ILE A 537 -4.89 -8.40 27.41
CA ILE A 537 -4.45 -9.48 26.51
C ILE A 537 -3.45 -10.41 27.19
N ASP A 538 -2.60 -9.90 28.07
CA ASP A 538 -1.71 -10.71 28.90
C ASP A 538 -2.50 -11.67 29.81
N ARG A 539 -3.61 -11.19 30.39
CA ARG A 539 -4.51 -12.07 31.18
C ARG A 539 -5.16 -13.13 30.32
N ALA A 540 -5.62 -12.75 29.09
CA ALA A 540 -6.18 -13.70 28.13
C ALA A 540 -5.18 -14.79 27.76
N MET A 541 -3.93 -14.41 27.45
CA MET A 541 -2.86 -15.34 27.08
C MET A 541 -2.51 -16.34 28.16
N ARG A 542 -2.56 -15.94 29.46
CA ARG A 542 -2.34 -16.89 30.58
C ARG A 542 -3.35 -18.02 30.64
N HIS A 543 -4.49 -17.86 29.99
CA HIS A 543 -5.59 -18.85 29.97
C HIS A 543 -5.94 -19.29 28.55
N ALA A 544 -5.05 -19.07 27.56
CA ALA A 544 -5.27 -19.43 26.17
C ALA A 544 -5.47 -20.95 25.95
N ASP A 545 -4.96 -21.79 26.85
CA ASP A 545 -5.12 -23.24 26.83
C ASP A 545 -6.55 -23.70 27.11
N ARG A 546 -7.41 -22.80 27.59
CA ARG A 546 -8.85 -23.06 27.81
C ARG A 546 -9.68 -22.82 26.55
N LEU A 547 -9.16 -22.04 25.61
CA LEU A 547 -9.84 -21.72 24.36
C LEU A 547 -9.83 -22.91 23.39
N PRO A 548 -10.83 -23.06 22.54
CA PRO A 548 -10.76 -23.91 21.36
C PRO A 548 -9.55 -23.53 20.49
N GLU A 549 -9.10 -24.47 19.65
CA GLU A 549 -7.85 -24.29 18.86
C GLU A 549 -7.91 -23.03 17.98
N HIS A 550 -9.07 -22.79 17.36
CA HIS A 550 -9.27 -21.64 16.48
C HIS A 550 -9.08 -20.31 17.21
N GLU A 551 -9.85 -20.09 18.28
CA GLU A 551 -9.78 -18.85 19.08
C GLU A 551 -8.40 -18.67 19.73
N ALA A 552 -7.76 -19.77 20.11
CA ALA A 552 -6.40 -19.73 20.66
C ALA A 552 -5.36 -19.30 19.60
N VAL A 553 -5.56 -19.64 18.32
CA VAL A 553 -4.71 -19.17 17.22
C VAL A 553 -4.91 -17.67 17.02
N LEU A 554 -6.16 -17.21 16.95
CA LEU A 554 -6.48 -15.78 16.78
C LEU A 554 -5.95 -14.94 17.96
N LEU A 555 -6.17 -15.39 19.20
CA LEU A 555 -5.64 -14.71 20.38
C LEU A 555 -4.13 -14.60 20.37
N ARG A 556 -3.40 -15.67 20.01
CA ARG A 556 -1.92 -15.60 19.93
C ARG A 556 -1.45 -14.64 18.85
N ALA A 557 -2.18 -14.57 17.74
CA ALA A 557 -1.85 -13.65 16.66
C ALA A 557 -2.14 -12.20 17.04
N ASP A 558 -3.24 -11.93 17.72
CA ASP A 558 -3.57 -10.59 18.24
C ASP A 558 -2.59 -10.16 19.33
N TYR A 559 -2.18 -11.10 20.20
CA TYR A 559 -1.10 -10.87 21.15
C TYR A 559 0.21 -10.50 20.45
N ALA A 560 0.57 -11.24 19.40
CA ALA A 560 1.75 -10.92 18.61
C ALA A 560 1.65 -9.52 17.97
N LEU A 561 0.48 -9.15 17.42
CA LEU A 561 0.22 -7.82 16.90
C LEU A 561 0.40 -6.75 17.98
N THR A 562 -0.24 -6.90 19.13
CA THR A 562 -0.12 -5.97 20.27
C THR A 562 1.32 -5.81 20.71
N MET A 563 2.10 -6.90 20.75
CA MET A 563 3.53 -6.88 21.09
C MET A 563 4.44 -6.42 19.93
N GLY A 564 3.89 -6.05 18.78
CA GLY A 564 4.65 -5.65 17.59
C GLY A 564 5.48 -6.79 16.98
N SER A 565 5.04 -8.06 17.11
CA SER A 565 5.74 -9.22 16.57
C SER A 565 5.12 -9.70 15.25
N LEU A 566 5.97 -10.09 14.30
CA LEU A 566 5.55 -10.68 13.02
C LEU A 566 5.13 -12.16 13.12
N ASP A 567 5.31 -12.80 14.28
CA ASP A 567 5.11 -14.25 14.46
C ASP A 567 3.67 -14.72 14.18
N GLY A 568 2.68 -13.82 14.31
CA GLY A 568 1.26 -14.13 14.06
C GLY A 568 0.89 -14.29 12.59
N ILE A 569 1.65 -13.71 11.66
CA ILE A 569 1.27 -13.60 10.23
C ILE A 569 1.02 -14.97 9.59
N ALA A 570 1.99 -15.87 9.68
CA ALA A 570 1.90 -17.19 9.04
C ALA A 570 0.72 -18.03 9.59
N ALA A 571 0.45 -17.91 10.88
CA ALA A 571 -0.67 -18.60 11.53
C ALA A 571 -2.02 -18.06 11.04
N LEU A 572 -2.19 -16.73 10.97
CA LEU A 572 -3.39 -16.10 10.43
C LEU A 572 -3.62 -16.43 8.96
N GLU A 573 -2.57 -16.36 8.12
CA GLU A 573 -2.68 -16.76 6.72
C GLU A 573 -3.12 -18.21 6.54
N GLN A 574 -2.67 -19.10 7.42
CA GLN A 574 -3.12 -20.49 7.41
C GLN A 574 -4.57 -20.61 7.87
N GLU A 575 -4.97 -19.86 8.91
CA GLU A 575 -6.29 -19.95 9.49
C GLU A 575 -7.37 -19.42 8.54
N VAL A 576 -7.17 -18.28 7.86
CA VAL A 576 -8.12 -17.77 6.87
C VAL A 576 -8.24 -18.67 5.63
N ARG A 577 -7.21 -19.48 5.32
CA ARG A 577 -7.32 -20.52 4.29
C ARG A 577 -8.15 -21.70 4.75
N ARG A 578 -8.07 -22.09 6.04
CA ARG A 578 -8.89 -23.17 6.63
C ARG A 578 -10.34 -22.75 6.84
N ARG A 579 -10.53 -21.48 7.20
CA ARG A 579 -11.81 -20.88 7.55
C ARG A 579 -12.06 -19.60 6.73
N PRO A 580 -12.42 -19.75 5.44
CA PRO A 580 -12.59 -18.59 4.57
C PRO A 580 -13.86 -17.78 4.87
N ASP A 581 -14.68 -18.24 5.78
CA ASP A 581 -15.91 -17.60 6.33
C ASP A 581 -15.66 -16.92 7.68
N ASP A 582 -14.46 -16.95 8.23
CA ASP A 582 -14.09 -16.33 9.49
C ASP A 582 -13.80 -14.83 9.30
N ILE A 583 -14.73 -13.98 9.71
CA ILE A 583 -14.62 -12.51 9.64
C ILE A 583 -13.46 -12.02 10.49
N GLU A 584 -13.32 -12.56 11.71
CA GLU A 584 -12.32 -12.12 12.67
C GLU A 584 -10.91 -12.46 12.21
N GLY A 585 -10.74 -13.66 11.64
CA GLY A 585 -9.45 -14.05 11.07
C GLY A 585 -9.04 -13.15 9.91
N TRP A 586 -9.95 -12.83 8.99
CA TRP A 586 -9.66 -11.89 7.88
C TRP A 586 -9.38 -10.49 8.39
N TYR A 587 -10.15 -10.01 9.36
CA TYR A 587 -9.98 -8.71 9.97
C TYR A 587 -8.62 -8.61 10.68
N LEU A 588 -8.30 -9.58 11.55
CA LEU A 588 -7.05 -9.60 12.30
C LEU A 588 -5.82 -9.74 11.40
N LEU A 589 -5.95 -10.48 10.29
CA LEU A 589 -4.89 -10.52 9.27
C LEU A 589 -4.74 -9.15 8.60
N GLY A 590 -5.83 -8.45 8.32
CA GLY A 590 -5.84 -7.08 7.82
C GLY A 590 -5.16 -6.12 8.79
N GLU A 591 -5.50 -6.15 10.08
CA GLU A 591 -4.87 -5.37 11.15
C GLU A 591 -3.36 -5.63 11.22
N THR A 592 -2.98 -6.92 11.20
CA THR A 592 -1.58 -7.30 11.24
C THR A 592 -0.81 -6.79 10.01
N TYR A 593 -1.41 -6.86 8.83
CA TYR A 593 -0.82 -6.32 7.61
C TYR A 593 -0.77 -4.79 7.61
N TRP A 594 -1.78 -4.11 8.17
CA TRP A 594 -1.80 -2.66 8.27
C TRP A 594 -0.68 -2.14 9.16
N HIS A 595 -0.57 -2.70 10.36
CA HIS A 595 0.35 -2.20 11.37
C HIS A 595 1.78 -2.74 11.21
N LEU A 596 1.95 -3.99 10.83
CA LEU A 596 3.24 -4.67 10.78
C LEU A 596 3.67 -5.10 9.37
N GLY A 597 2.74 -5.07 8.40
CA GLY A 597 3.01 -5.45 7.01
C GLY A 597 4.18 -4.71 6.37
N PRO A 598 4.31 -3.39 6.55
CA PRO A 598 5.48 -2.67 6.04
C PRO A 598 6.82 -3.22 6.58
N ALA A 599 6.87 -3.64 7.85
CA ALA A 599 8.04 -4.31 8.40
C ALA A 599 8.26 -5.73 7.84
N ALA A 600 7.19 -6.39 7.39
CA ALA A 600 7.23 -7.69 6.74
C ALA A 600 7.36 -7.61 5.21
N LEU A 601 7.55 -6.41 4.63
CA LEU A 601 7.54 -6.13 3.18
C LEU A 601 6.25 -6.61 2.49
N ILE A 602 5.14 -6.53 3.19
CA ILE A 602 3.81 -6.86 2.65
C ILE A 602 3.20 -5.58 2.09
N PRO A 603 2.83 -5.56 0.78
CA PRO A 603 2.22 -4.38 0.18
C PRO A 603 0.90 -4.00 0.85
N LEU A 604 0.68 -2.70 1.11
CA LEU A 604 -0.56 -2.19 1.69
C LEU A 604 -1.83 -2.56 0.91
N ALA A 605 -1.72 -2.81 -0.40
CA ALA A 605 -2.83 -3.30 -1.21
C ALA A 605 -3.39 -4.64 -0.71
N LYS A 606 -2.56 -5.51 -0.10
CA LYS A 606 -3.03 -6.76 0.50
C LYS A 606 -3.89 -6.52 1.74
N THR A 607 -3.64 -5.47 2.46
CA THR A 607 -4.46 -5.05 3.61
C THR A 607 -5.90 -4.77 3.17
N GLU A 608 -6.06 -4.00 2.07
CA GLU A 608 -7.39 -3.73 1.50
C GLU A 608 -8.13 -5.02 1.10
N GLU A 609 -7.44 -6.01 0.53
CA GLU A 609 -8.03 -7.30 0.19
C GLU A 609 -8.58 -8.03 1.43
N MET A 610 -7.86 -8.00 2.56
CA MET A 610 -8.26 -8.66 3.80
C MET A 610 -9.50 -7.99 4.40
N PHE A 611 -9.48 -6.67 4.53
CA PHE A 611 -10.63 -5.92 5.04
C PHE A 611 -11.84 -5.98 4.09
N ALA A 612 -11.61 -5.94 2.77
CA ALA A 612 -12.68 -6.12 1.80
C ALA A 612 -13.34 -7.50 1.95
N ARG A 613 -12.54 -8.53 2.28
CA ARG A 613 -13.08 -9.88 2.53
C ARG A 613 -13.91 -9.92 3.81
N ALA A 614 -13.47 -9.30 4.89
CA ALA A 614 -14.24 -9.19 6.13
C ALA A 614 -15.59 -8.48 5.89
N VAL A 615 -15.60 -7.34 5.18
CA VAL A 615 -16.82 -6.61 4.80
C VAL A 615 -17.72 -7.42 3.86
N GLN A 616 -17.15 -8.23 2.96
CA GLN A 616 -17.97 -9.12 2.11
C GLN A 616 -18.71 -10.18 2.92
N LEU A 617 -18.08 -10.68 3.97
CA LEU A 617 -18.71 -11.66 4.89
C LEU A 617 -19.75 -10.99 5.78
N ASP A 618 -19.42 -9.85 6.35
CA ASP A 618 -20.34 -9.02 7.14
C ASP A 618 -20.26 -7.54 6.68
N PRO A 619 -21.23 -7.09 5.85
CA PRO A 619 -21.33 -5.68 5.48
C PRO A 619 -21.55 -4.72 6.65
N GLY A 620 -22.00 -5.21 7.80
CA GLY A 620 -22.18 -4.45 9.04
C GLY A 620 -20.93 -4.35 9.90
N PHE A 621 -19.85 -5.04 9.55
CA PHE A 621 -18.63 -5.07 10.34
C PHE A 621 -17.82 -3.77 10.21
N PHE A 622 -18.21 -2.79 11.00
CA PHE A 622 -17.70 -1.42 10.97
C PHE A 622 -16.16 -1.32 11.06
N PRO A 623 -15.43 -2.08 11.91
CA PRO A 623 -13.98 -1.92 12.06
C PRO A 623 -13.22 -2.01 10.75
N ALA A 624 -13.60 -2.95 9.87
CA ALA A 624 -12.91 -3.14 8.60
C ALA A 624 -13.07 -1.96 7.63
N TYR A 625 -14.11 -1.12 7.78
CA TYR A 625 -14.28 0.07 6.93
C TYR A 625 -13.27 1.16 7.25
N ILE A 626 -12.80 1.26 8.49
CA ILE A 626 -11.88 2.31 8.93
C ILE A 626 -10.60 2.22 8.09
N HIS A 627 -9.91 1.10 8.13
CA HIS A 627 -8.65 0.95 7.38
C HIS A 627 -8.82 0.86 5.86
N ARG A 628 -10.02 0.53 5.38
CA ARG A 628 -10.35 0.69 3.96
C ARG A 628 -10.45 2.16 3.55
N ILE A 629 -11.02 3.01 4.41
CA ILE A 629 -11.03 4.46 4.19
C ILE A 629 -9.61 5.00 4.26
N ASP A 630 -8.80 4.60 5.24
CA ASP A 630 -7.40 4.97 5.37
C ASP A 630 -6.61 4.62 4.09
N TYR A 631 -6.77 3.41 3.57
CA TYR A 631 -6.13 2.98 2.33
C TYR A 631 -6.59 3.79 1.11
N ALA A 632 -7.88 4.04 0.99
CA ALA A 632 -8.42 4.83 -0.11
C ALA A 632 -7.95 6.31 -0.03
N MET A 633 -7.77 6.86 1.17
CA MET A 633 -7.17 8.17 1.40
C MET A 633 -5.68 8.17 1.03
N LEU A 634 -4.91 7.14 1.42
CA LEU A 634 -3.50 6.98 1.06
C LEU A 634 -3.28 6.92 -0.46
N THR A 635 -4.24 6.37 -1.21
CA THR A 635 -4.21 6.33 -2.68
C THR A 635 -4.86 7.55 -3.34
N ALA A 636 -5.39 8.48 -2.54
CA ALA A 636 -6.14 9.67 -2.98
C ALA A 636 -7.32 9.34 -3.92
N ASP A 637 -7.95 8.18 -3.74
CA ASP A 637 -9.13 7.73 -4.52
C ASP A 637 -10.43 8.26 -3.91
N SER A 638 -10.82 9.47 -4.34
CA SER A 638 -12.04 10.14 -3.85
C SER A 638 -13.33 9.35 -4.10
N ALA A 639 -13.40 8.59 -5.18
CA ALA A 639 -14.60 7.81 -5.52
C ALA A 639 -14.74 6.62 -4.56
N HIS A 640 -13.62 5.94 -4.26
CA HIS A 640 -13.60 4.83 -3.32
C HIS A 640 -13.90 5.31 -1.90
N VAL A 641 -13.26 6.39 -1.42
CA VAL A 641 -13.55 6.99 -0.11
C VAL A 641 -15.04 7.34 0.01
N GLY A 642 -15.61 8.03 -0.99
CA GLY A 642 -17.04 8.39 -0.99
C GLY A 642 -17.96 7.17 -0.90
N ALA A 643 -17.68 6.11 -1.67
CA ALA A 643 -18.46 4.87 -1.65
C ALA A 643 -18.39 4.13 -0.31
N LEU A 644 -17.22 4.13 0.35
CA LEU A 644 -17.05 3.54 1.68
C LEU A 644 -17.81 4.34 2.74
N ILE A 645 -17.71 5.68 2.72
CA ILE A 645 -18.46 6.56 3.63
C ILE A 645 -19.97 6.38 3.45
N ASP A 646 -20.47 6.33 2.19
CA ASP A 646 -21.88 6.06 1.91
C ASP A 646 -22.32 4.68 2.43
N SER A 647 -21.44 3.69 2.40
CA SER A 647 -21.72 2.35 2.94
C SER A 647 -21.83 2.38 4.46
N VAL A 648 -20.86 3.01 5.11
CA VAL A 648 -20.87 3.23 6.56
C VAL A 648 -22.12 4.05 6.95
N ALA A 649 -22.50 5.08 6.17
CA ALA A 649 -23.72 5.90 6.40
C ALA A 649 -25.04 5.11 6.40
N ARG A 650 -25.09 4.00 5.69
CA ARG A 650 -26.27 3.13 5.64
C ARG A 650 -26.36 2.15 6.83
N LEU A 651 -25.22 1.87 7.45
CA LEU A 651 -25.10 0.79 8.43
C LEU A 651 -25.22 1.25 9.87
N ALA A 652 -24.87 2.49 10.18
CA ALA A 652 -24.77 2.95 11.53
C ALA A 652 -26.01 3.67 12.02
N ASP A 653 -26.12 3.69 13.34
CA ASP A 653 -27.08 4.53 14.04
C ASP A 653 -26.74 6.02 13.73
N PRO A 654 -27.71 6.81 13.23
CA PRO A 654 -27.49 8.24 12.99
C PRO A 654 -27.04 9.03 14.23
N SER A 655 -27.21 8.47 15.43
CA SER A 655 -26.74 9.05 16.69
C SER A 655 -25.25 8.77 16.97
N ALA A 656 -24.62 7.83 16.27
CA ALA A 656 -23.21 7.55 16.43
C ALA A 656 -22.36 8.65 15.76
N ASP A 657 -21.64 9.43 16.53
CA ASP A 657 -20.89 10.63 16.09
C ASP A 657 -19.75 10.33 15.11
N ARG A 658 -19.35 9.07 14.97
CA ARG A 658 -18.31 8.57 14.05
C ARG A 658 -18.60 8.85 12.57
N PHE A 659 -19.88 8.96 12.19
CA PHE A 659 -20.29 9.32 10.81
C PHE A 659 -19.85 10.69 10.36
N GLY A 660 -20.07 11.66 11.19
CA GLY A 660 -19.70 13.00 10.87
C GLY A 660 -18.20 13.19 10.71
N LEU A 661 -17.40 12.30 11.28
CA LEU A 661 -15.94 12.27 11.12
C LEU A 661 -15.54 11.71 9.76
N GLY A 662 -16.12 10.59 9.32
CA GLY A 662 -15.86 10.07 7.96
C GLY A 662 -16.19 11.09 6.88
N GLN A 663 -17.33 11.79 6.98
CA GLN A 663 -17.67 12.87 6.06
C GLN A 663 -16.69 14.05 6.18
N ALA A 664 -16.22 14.39 7.39
CA ALA A 664 -15.26 15.45 7.58
C ALA A 664 -13.88 15.08 6.99
N ILE A 665 -13.44 13.82 7.12
CA ILE A 665 -12.23 13.31 6.46
C ILE A 665 -12.35 13.48 4.93
N TYR A 666 -13.47 13.06 4.35
CA TYR A 666 -13.72 13.25 2.92
C TYR A 666 -13.67 14.73 2.52
N ASP A 667 -14.39 15.57 3.27
CA ASP A 667 -14.49 17.00 2.98
C ASP A 667 -13.12 17.71 3.10
N LEU A 668 -12.27 17.30 4.05
CA LEU A 668 -10.89 17.80 4.19
C LEU A 668 -10.02 17.42 3.00
N GLY A 669 -10.13 16.20 2.53
CA GLY A 669 -9.33 15.70 1.41
C GLY A 669 -9.81 16.19 0.04
N PHE A 670 -11.12 16.16 -0.19
CA PHE A 670 -11.71 16.29 -1.52
C PHE A 670 -12.80 17.36 -1.63
N GLY A 671 -13.30 17.91 -0.52
CA GLY A 671 -14.36 18.91 -0.49
C GLY A 671 -13.97 20.28 -1.04
N ASP A 672 -14.97 21.07 -1.38
CA ASP A 672 -14.80 22.49 -1.70
C ASP A 672 -14.43 23.34 -0.46
N SER A 673 -14.15 24.61 -0.64
CA SER A 673 -13.73 25.51 0.46
C SER A 673 -14.75 25.58 1.60
N LEU A 674 -16.05 25.51 1.29
CA LEU A 674 -17.12 25.58 2.29
C LEU A 674 -17.26 24.26 3.06
N ALA A 675 -17.14 23.13 2.36
CA ALA A 675 -17.12 21.80 2.97
C ALA A 675 -15.91 21.66 3.90
N ARG A 676 -14.72 22.03 3.43
CA ARG A 676 -13.49 22.03 4.25
C ARG A 676 -13.61 22.90 5.50
N GLU A 677 -14.21 24.08 5.40
CA GLU A 677 -14.41 24.95 6.55
C GLU A 677 -15.35 24.33 7.60
N ARG A 678 -16.42 23.66 7.15
CA ARG A 678 -17.32 22.90 8.06
C ARG A 678 -16.58 21.74 8.71
N ALA A 679 -15.80 20.98 7.92
CA ALA A 679 -15.00 19.87 8.40
C ALA A 679 -13.97 20.32 9.45
N TRP A 680 -13.25 21.42 9.24
CA TRP A 680 -12.33 21.98 10.22
C TRP A 680 -13.00 22.34 11.53
N ARG A 681 -14.15 23.01 11.48
CA ARG A 681 -14.92 23.34 12.70
C ARG A 681 -15.33 22.09 13.48
N ARG A 682 -15.65 21.01 12.78
CA ARG A 682 -15.98 19.75 13.43
C ARG A 682 -14.76 19.12 14.08
N MET A 683 -13.62 19.05 13.38
CA MET A 683 -12.38 18.49 13.92
C MET A 683 -11.91 19.25 15.17
N GLU A 684 -12.07 20.56 15.19
CA GLU A 684 -11.72 21.41 16.35
C GLU A 684 -12.59 21.12 17.60
N THR A 685 -13.74 20.49 17.45
CA THR A 685 -14.60 20.06 18.58
C THR A 685 -14.35 18.63 19.05
N GLN A 686 -13.44 17.90 18.42
CA GLN A 686 -13.16 16.49 18.66
C GLN A 686 -11.69 16.26 19.06
N GLU A 687 -11.06 17.24 19.72
CA GLU A 687 -9.63 17.26 20.03
C GLU A 687 -9.11 15.94 20.64
N ASP A 688 -9.87 15.34 21.55
CA ASP A 688 -9.47 14.11 22.27
C ASP A 688 -9.56 12.84 21.41
N ASN A 689 -10.42 12.83 20.37
CA ASN A 689 -10.68 11.66 19.52
C ASN A 689 -9.90 11.66 18.19
N LEU A 690 -9.25 12.77 17.84
CA LEU A 690 -8.56 12.91 16.55
C LEU A 690 -7.41 11.91 16.35
N VAL A 691 -6.78 11.46 17.42
CA VAL A 691 -5.65 10.53 17.39
C VAL A 691 -6.08 9.14 16.96
N ASN A 692 -7.28 8.73 17.35
CA ASN A 692 -7.84 7.41 17.07
C ASN A 692 -8.59 7.37 15.72
N LEU A 693 -8.81 8.51 15.09
CA LEU A 693 -9.70 8.68 13.95
C LEU A 693 -8.99 9.16 12.68
N GLY A 694 -7.82 8.62 12.36
CA GLY A 694 -7.32 8.82 11.01
C GLY A 694 -6.31 9.94 10.85
N LEU A 695 -5.42 10.16 11.84
CA LEU A 695 -4.20 10.90 11.54
C LEU A 695 -3.35 10.20 10.46
N SER A 696 -3.58 8.89 10.24
CA SER A 696 -2.99 8.11 9.16
C SER A 696 -3.59 8.37 7.79
N ASP A 697 -4.82 8.87 7.69
CA ASP A 697 -5.57 9.03 6.44
C ASP A 697 -4.94 10.06 5.48
N PHE A 698 -4.23 11.03 6.00
CA PHE A 698 -3.73 12.16 5.21
C PHE A 698 -2.25 12.05 4.83
N ARG A 699 -1.62 10.89 4.95
CA ARG A 699 -0.19 10.66 4.62
C ARG A 699 0.14 10.79 3.13
N HIS A 700 -0.85 10.83 2.25
CA HIS A 700 -0.58 11.09 0.83
C HIS A 700 -0.04 12.52 0.66
N PRO A 701 1.00 12.74 -0.19
CA PRO A 701 1.65 14.05 -0.37
C PRO A 701 0.68 15.20 -0.69
N ARG A 702 -0.46 14.90 -1.29
CA ARG A 702 -1.53 15.87 -1.57
C ARG A 702 -2.16 16.48 -0.32
N PHE A 703 -2.14 15.76 0.80
CA PHE A 703 -2.89 16.10 2.01
C PHE A 703 -2.00 16.57 3.18
N LEU A 704 -0.68 16.68 2.97
CA LEU A 704 0.28 17.02 4.04
C LEU A 704 -0.09 18.29 4.82
N ASP A 705 -0.72 19.29 4.19
CA ASP A 705 -1.18 20.51 4.89
C ASP A 705 -2.38 20.22 5.82
N VAL A 706 -3.23 19.29 5.45
CA VAL A 706 -4.36 18.82 6.27
C VAL A 706 -3.83 18.05 7.48
N GLU A 707 -2.93 17.13 7.23
CA GLU A 707 -2.31 16.26 8.25
C GLU A 707 -1.60 17.10 9.33
N VAL A 708 -0.76 18.06 8.94
CA VAL A 708 -0.08 18.95 9.91
C VAL A 708 -1.07 19.69 10.80
N ARG A 709 -2.15 20.23 10.24
CA ARG A 709 -3.15 20.94 11.03
C ARG A 709 -3.93 20.02 11.98
N LEU A 710 -4.17 18.76 11.58
CA LEU A 710 -4.77 17.77 12.47
C LEU A 710 -3.84 17.43 13.63
N TYR A 711 -2.53 17.27 13.36
CA TYR A 711 -1.54 17.12 14.43
C TYR A 711 -1.50 18.33 15.38
N ASP A 712 -1.66 19.55 14.85
CA ASP A 712 -1.73 20.75 15.68
C ASP A 712 -2.95 20.75 16.61
N ILE A 713 -4.09 20.25 16.12
CA ILE A 713 -5.30 20.13 16.93
C ILE A 713 -5.09 19.05 18.01
N ALA A 714 -4.65 17.86 17.64
CA ALA A 714 -4.42 16.77 18.58
C ALA A 714 -3.30 17.07 19.61
N ALA A 715 -2.27 17.81 19.23
CA ALA A 715 -1.21 18.22 20.16
C ALA A 715 -1.71 19.18 21.26
N ARG A 716 -2.77 19.99 20.97
CA ARG A 716 -3.37 20.89 22.00
C ARG A 716 -4.03 20.13 23.15
N SER A 717 -4.55 18.93 22.90
CA SER A 717 -5.09 18.04 23.94
C SER A 717 -4.01 17.28 24.72
N GLY A 718 -2.72 17.56 24.45
CA GLY A 718 -1.60 16.91 25.14
C GLY A 718 -1.13 15.61 24.48
N ASN A 719 -1.58 15.31 23.26
CA ASN A 719 -1.16 14.11 22.55
C ASN A 719 0.30 14.24 22.07
N VAL A 720 1.18 13.53 22.76
CA VAL A 720 2.62 13.51 22.50
C VAL A 720 2.95 12.95 21.12
N ASN A 721 2.27 11.87 20.69
CA ASN A 721 2.49 11.27 19.39
C ASN A 721 2.13 12.22 18.24
N ALA A 722 1.04 12.97 18.37
CA ALA A 722 0.67 13.98 17.39
C ALA A 722 1.73 15.08 17.26
N THR A 723 2.35 15.47 18.37
CA THR A 723 3.43 16.46 18.36
C THR A 723 4.67 15.95 17.63
N ILE A 724 5.07 14.70 17.89
CA ILE A 724 6.20 14.03 17.23
C ILE A 724 5.93 13.89 15.72
N LEU A 725 4.77 13.35 15.35
CA LEU A 725 4.40 13.15 13.95
C LEU A 725 4.28 14.48 13.19
N GLY A 726 3.78 15.52 13.85
CA GLY A 726 3.77 16.87 13.31
C GLY A 726 5.17 17.40 12.98
N ALA A 727 6.15 17.13 13.83
CA ALA A 727 7.54 17.53 13.57
C ALA A 727 8.15 16.76 12.40
N TRP A 728 7.91 15.45 12.32
CA TRP A 728 8.32 14.62 11.18
C TRP A 728 7.70 15.10 9.86
N ASN A 729 6.42 15.44 9.88
CA ASN A 729 5.73 15.90 8.70
C ASN A 729 6.28 17.24 8.20
N GLU A 730 6.66 18.15 9.09
CA GLU A 730 7.34 19.38 8.70
C GLU A 730 8.72 19.11 8.05
N LEU A 731 9.45 18.08 8.51
CA LEU A 731 10.69 17.64 7.84
C LEU A 731 10.41 17.14 6.42
N HIS A 732 9.42 16.24 6.25
CA HIS A 732 9.03 15.71 4.93
C HIS A 732 8.56 16.81 3.96
N ARG A 733 8.05 17.92 4.48
CA ARG A 733 7.69 19.12 3.70
C ARG A 733 8.88 20.02 3.39
N GLY A 734 10.09 19.67 3.85
CA GLY A 734 11.29 20.48 3.70
C GLY A 734 11.29 21.74 4.58
N ARG A 735 10.63 21.69 5.74
CA ARG A 735 10.51 22.79 6.70
C ARG A 735 11.22 22.49 8.02
N PRO A 736 12.55 22.33 8.04
CA PRO A 736 13.28 21.93 9.25
C PRO A 736 13.14 22.94 10.39
N ALA A 737 13.02 24.23 10.11
CA ALA A 737 12.81 25.26 11.15
C ALA A 737 11.48 25.07 11.90
N ALA A 738 10.40 24.72 11.18
CA ALA A 738 9.10 24.43 11.80
C ALA A 738 9.14 23.12 12.62
N ALA A 739 9.86 22.10 12.12
CA ALA A 739 10.09 20.88 12.86
C ALA A 739 10.83 21.15 14.17
N LEU A 740 11.88 21.97 14.12
CA LEU A 740 12.66 22.38 15.28
C LEU A 740 11.82 23.16 16.31
N GLU A 741 10.97 24.08 15.85
CA GLU A 741 10.04 24.78 16.73
C GLU A 741 9.11 23.82 17.48
N ARG A 742 8.65 22.77 16.82
CA ARG A 742 7.78 21.74 17.43
C ARG A 742 8.53 20.89 18.46
N VAL A 743 9.72 20.42 18.14
CA VAL A 743 10.51 19.57 19.09
C VAL A 743 10.93 20.32 20.34
N ASN A 744 11.03 21.65 20.29
CA ASN A 744 11.35 22.50 21.41
C ASN A 744 10.11 23.00 22.18
N ALA A 745 8.91 22.58 21.78
CA ALA A 745 7.68 22.95 22.49
C ALA A 745 7.60 22.29 23.87
N PRO A 746 7.02 22.98 24.89
CA PRO A 746 6.83 22.38 26.20
C PRO A 746 6.00 21.10 26.14
N GLY A 747 6.44 20.05 26.82
CA GLY A 747 5.75 18.76 26.85
C GLY A 747 6.20 17.76 25.78
N PHE A 748 7.16 18.14 24.92
CA PHE A 748 7.75 17.19 24.00
C PHE A 748 8.59 16.13 24.73
N PRO A 749 8.48 14.82 24.37
CA PRO A 749 9.24 13.77 25.08
C PRO A 749 10.75 13.99 24.95
N PRO A 750 11.52 13.85 26.03
CA PRO A 750 12.94 14.18 26.00
C PRO A 750 13.77 13.46 24.94
N ALA A 751 13.43 12.20 24.60
CA ALA A 751 14.15 11.44 23.56
C ALA A 751 13.71 11.77 22.12
N ALA A 752 12.55 12.36 21.94
CA ALA A 752 12.01 12.62 20.60
C ALA A 752 12.76 13.71 19.82
N PRO A 753 13.28 14.79 20.42
CA PRO A 753 14.17 15.73 19.73
C PRO A 753 15.37 15.03 19.11
N VAL A 754 15.99 14.09 19.82
CA VAL A 754 17.14 13.32 19.31
C VAL A 754 16.74 12.55 18.05
N ALA A 755 15.61 11.85 18.08
CA ALA A 755 15.12 11.09 16.95
C ALA A 755 14.87 11.99 15.73
N VAL A 756 14.14 13.08 15.89
CA VAL A 756 13.76 14.00 14.81
C VAL A 756 14.98 14.71 14.22
N LEU A 757 15.82 15.31 15.09
CA LEU A 757 16.96 16.12 14.63
C LEU A 757 18.09 15.30 14.01
N VAL A 758 18.41 14.14 14.61
CA VAL A 758 19.44 13.25 14.05
C VAL A 758 18.98 12.64 12.71
N SER A 759 17.72 12.25 12.61
CA SER A 759 17.20 11.76 11.32
C SER A 759 17.24 12.85 10.24
N ALA A 760 16.91 14.09 10.59
CA ALA A 760 17.00 15.22 9.69
C ALA A 760 18.47 15.45 9.23
N GLU A 761 19.43 15.39 10.14
CA GLU A 761 20.88 15.50 9.81
C GLU A 761 21.32 14.39 8.84
N ILE A 762 20.99 13.13 9.16
CA ILE A 762 21.38 11.96 8.32
C ILE A 762 20.74 12.04 6.91
N GLN A 763 19.50 12.55 6.82
CA GLN A 763 18.81 12.77 5.54
C GLN A 763 19.29 14.02 4.78
N GLY A 764 20.22 14.81 5.37
CA GLY A 764 20.81 15.98 4.73
C GLY A 764 19.98 17.25 4.83
N TYR A 765 18.99 17.31 5.73
CA TYR A 765 18.30 18.55 6.04
C TYR A 765 19.22 19.51 6.83
N PRO A 766 19.13 20.82 6.59
CA PRO A 766 19.95 21.81 7.30
C PRO A 766 19.41 22.01 8.73
N VAL A 767 19.91 21.23 9.65
CA VAL A 767 19.62 21.36 11.09
C VAL A 767 20.85 21.96 11.78
N PRO A 768 20.69 22.97 12.68
CA PRO A 768 21.82 23.51 13.45
C PRO A 768 22.46 22.42 14.31
N VAL A 769 23.79 22.28 14.21
CA VAL A 769 24.56 21.26 14.95
C VAL A 769 24.42 21.45 16.48
N GLU A 770 24.33 22.70 16.91
CA GLU A 770 24.17 23.10 18.31
C GLU A 770 22.88 22.54 18.91
N GLU A 771 21.80 22.52 18.17
CA GLU A 771 20.47 21.98 18.59
C GLU A 771 20.53 20.46 18.75
N ILE A 772 21.23 19.77 17.83
CA ILE A 772 21.42 18.32 17.92
C ILE A 772 22.30 17.97 19.11
N ASP A 773 23.39 18.74 19.34
CA ASP A 773 24.29 18.53 20.44
C ASP A 773 23.59 18.79 21.78
N GLU A 774 22.72 19.80 21.87
CA GLU A 774 21.89 20.07 23.04
C GLU A 774 20.92 18.92 23.32
N ALA A 775 20.21 18.44 22.30
CA ALA A 775 19.31 17.29 22.41
C ALA A 775 20.05 16.02 22.89
N LEU A 776 21.29 15.82 22.47
CA LEU A 776 22.13 14.68 22.88
C LEU A 776 22.75 14.83 24.30
N MET A 777 22.58 15.97 24.97
CA MET A 777 23.05 16.16 26.35
C MET A 777 22.12 15.57 27.42
N ILE A 778 20.98 15.02 27.02
CA ILE A 778 20.07 14.32 27.94
C ILE A 778 20.80 13.15 28.59
N ASP A 779 20.69 13.02 29.92
CA ASP A 779 21.14 11.81 30.60
C ASP A 779 20.14 10.68 30.29
N PRO A 780 20.56 9.59 29.64
CA PRO A 780 19.65 8.47 29.35
C PRO A 780 19.00 7.87 30.62
N ALA A 781 19.60 8.08 31.80
CA ALA A 781 19.02 7.63 33.07
C ALA A 781 17.77 8.42 33.47
N ASP A 782 17.60 9.64 32.95
CA ASP A 782 16.43 10.48 33.22
C ASP A 782 15.23 10.12 32.32
N LEU A 783 15.43 9.27 31.28
CA LEU A 783 14.36 8.80 30.43
C LEU A 783 13.50 7.77 31.18
N PRO A 784 12.18 7.93 31.22
CA PRO A 784 11.31 7.14 32.09
C PRO A 784 11.24 5.65 31.71
N GLU A 785 11.41 5.33 30.43
CA GLU A 785 11.17 4.00 29.88
C GLU A 785 12.37 3.46 29.11
N ASP A 786 12.60 2.15 29.19
CA ASP A 786 13.74 1.51 28.56
C ASP A 786 13.70 1.56 27.04
N TYR A 787 12.51 1.55 26.42
CA TYR A 787 12.41 1.72 24.98
C TYR A 787 12.81 3.14 24.52
N LEU A 788 12.53 4.19 25.30
CA LEU A 788 12.99 5.55 25.01
C LEU A 788 14.52 5.66 25.10
N ARG A 789 15.13 4.93 26.05
CA ARG A 789 16.58 4.78 26.12
C ARG A 789 17.15 4.09 24.90
N ALA A 790 16.46 3.06 24.39
CA ALA A 790 16.86 2.38 23.16
C ALA A 790 16.80 3.30 21.94
N VAL A 791 15.72 4.08 21.77
CA VAL A 791 15.58 5.10 20.72
C VAL A 791 16.72 6.12 20.80
N TYR A 792 17.00 6.64 21.99
CA TYR A 792 18.10 7.58 22.23
C TYR A 792 19.45 6.99 21.80
N PHE A 793 19.80 5.80 22.28
CA PHE A 793 21.07 5.15 21.94
C PHE A 793 21.18 4.82 20.46
N PHE A 794 20.08 4.42 19.84
CA PHE A 794 20.05 4.18 18.39
C PHE A 794 20.43 5.44 17.61
N PHE A 795 19.74 6.54 17.80
CA PHE A 795 20.00 7.76 17.03
C PHE A 795 21.36 8.38 17.35
N ARG A 796 21.79 8.33 18.61
CA ARG A 796 23.15 8.71 18.98
C ARG A 796 24.21 7.86 18.27
N GLY A 797 23.97 6.55 18.20
CA GLY A 797 24.85 5.61 17.49
C GLY A 797 24.84 5.81 15.99
N ALA A 798 23.67 6.07 15.40
CA ALA A 798 23.50 6.33 13.98
C ALA A 798 24.26 7.61 13.54
N ARG A 799 24.12 8.69 14.29
CA ARG A 799 24.90 9.92 14.06
C ARG A 799 26.40 9.68 14.18
N ALA A 800 26.82 8.92 15.19
CA ALA A 800 28.23 8.59 15.36
C ALA A 800 28.77 7.75 14.18
N ALA A 801 27.99 6.80 13.67
CA ALA A 801 28.32 6.01 12.48
C ALA A 801 28.43 6.88 11.23
N ASP A 802 27.49 7.78 11.01
CA ASP A 802 27.47 8.70 9.89
C ASP A 802 28.68 9.64 9.89
N GLN A 803 29.09 10.09 11.06
CA GLN A 803 30.25 10.98 11.26
C GLN A 803 31.60 10.24 11.40
N GLY A 804 31.62 8.91 11.28
CA GLY A 804 32.83 8.09 11.41
C GLY A 804 33.40 8.01 12.84
N ARG A 805 32.60 8.35 13.88
CA ARG A 805 33.00 8.30 15.29
C ARG A 805 32.82 6.92 15.89
N GLU A 806 33.71 5.99 15.55
CA GLU A 806 33.58 4.55 15.85
C GLU A 806 33.46 4.25 17.35
N ALA A 807 34.19 5.01 18.22
CA ALA A 807 34.13 4.79 19.66
C ALA A 807 32.74 5.11 20.24
N ASP A 808 32.13 6.21 19.79
CA ASP A 808 30.78 6.63 20.24
C ASP A 808 29.72 5.68 19.73
N ARG A 809 29.81 5.22 18.47
CA ARG A 809 28.94 4.21 17.90
C ARG A 809 29.02 2.90 18.68
N SER A 810 30.24 2.44 18.97
CA SER A 810 30.45 1.21 19.72
C SER A 810 29.92 1.30 21.17
N ALA A 811 30.03 2.46 21.79
CA ALA A 811 29.44 2.72 23.11
C ALA A 811 27.91 2.67 23.08
N ALA A 812 27.27 3.27 22.05
CA ALA A 812 25.82 3.21 21.85
C ALA A 812 25.35 1.77 21.61
N ARG A 813 26.05 1.02 20.75
CA ARG A 813 25.79 -0.41 20.50
C ARG A 813 25.90 -1.26 21.77
N GLY A 814 26.92 -0.96 22.64
CA GLY A 814 27.07 -1.61 23.93
C GLY A 814 25.90 -1.33 24.86
N ALA A 815 25.47 -0.08 24.94
CA ALA A 815 24.32 0.34 25.76
C ALA A 815 23.02 -0.34 25.33
N LEU A 816 22.75 -0.46 24.03
CA LEU A 816 21.61 -1.20 23.49
C LEU A 816 21.63 -2.67 23.90
N ARG A 817 22.77 -3.33 23.79
CA ARG A 817 22.92 -4.72 24.21
C ARG A 817 22.69 -4.91 25.72
N ASP A 818 23.23 -4.00 26.56
CA ASP A 818 23.05 -4.08 28.00
C ASP A 818 21.57 -3.82 28.37
N LEU A 819 20.90 -2.95 27.65
CA LEU A 819 19.48 -2.67 27.80
C LEU A 819 18.63 -3.89 27.41
N ALA A 820 18.91 -4.53 26.26
CA ALA A 820 18.24 -5.76 25.85
C ALA A 820 18.42 -6.88 26.90
N ALA A 821 19.60 -7.00 27.47
CA ALA A 821 19.86 -7.99 28.51
C ALA A 821 19.04 -7.73 29.79
N ARG A 822 18.89 -6.48 30.23
CA ARG A 822 18.04 -6.11 31.38
C ARG A 822 16.57 -6.39 31.09
N ALA A 823 16.05 -5.91 29.95
CA ALA A 823 14.67 -6.11 29.58
C ALA A 823 14.28 -7.59 29.54
N ARG A 824 15.18 -8.48 29.07
CA ARG A 824 14.97 -9.94 29.15
C ARG A 824 14.85 -10.47 30.58
N VAL A 825 15.64 -9.96 31.50
CA VAL A 825 15.57 -10.36 32.91
C VAL A 825 14.26 -9.89 33.55
N GLU A 826 13.78 -8.73 33.16
CA GLU A 826 12.52 -8.13 33.63
C GLU A 826 11.28 -8.74 32.95
N GLY A 827 11.47 -9.54 31.91
CA GLY A 827 10.36 -10.17 31.15
C GLY A 827 9.80 -9.29 30.03
N ASP A 828 10.37 -8.11 29.79
CA ASP A 828 10.00 -7.22 28.68
C ASP A 828 10.68 -7.69 27.38
N SER A 829 10.09 -8.69 26.76
CA SER A 829 10.60 -9.26 25.51
C SER A 829 10.50 -8.29 24.32
N ALA A 830 9.54 -7.37 24.32
CA ALA A 830 9.35 -6.40 23.25
C ALA A 830 10.49 -5.37 23.23
N THR A 831 10.80 -4.76 24.38
CA THR A 831 11.93 -3.84 24.49
C THR A 831 13.27 -4.54 24.24
N ALA A 832 13.41 -5.80 24.68
CA ALA A 832 14.63 -6.57 24.46
C ALA A 832 14.89 -6.78 22.95
N ARG A 833 13.92 -7.25 22.19
CA ARG A 833 14.02 -7.43 20.74
C ARG A 833 14.27 -6.11 20.03
N PHE A 834 13.51 -5.07 20.39
CA PHE A 834 13.67 -3.75 19.81
C PHE A 834 15.11 -3.21 19.99
N ALA A 835 15.68 -3.34 21.18
CA ALA A 835 17.05 -2.89 21.44
C ALA A 835 18.10 -3.71 20.68
N ASP A 836 17.89 -5.02 20.49
CA ASP A 836 18.77 -5.85 19.66
C ASP A 836 18.68 -5.45 18.18
N GLY A 837 17.49 -5.27 17.65
CA GLY A 837 17.25 -4.81 16.27
C GLY A 837 17.86 -3.43 16.02
N ALA A 838 17.68 -2.48 16.95
CA ALA A 838 18.32 -1.17 16.90
C ALA A 838 19.86 -1.29 16.84
N GLY A 839 20.41 -2.24 17.61
CA GLY A 839 21.83 -2.53 17.58
C GLY A 839 22.32 -3.14 16.27
N LEU A 840 21.59 -4.07 15.68
CA LEU A 840 21.87 -4.63 14.36
C LEU A 840 21.83 -3.56 13.27
N ALA A 841 20.87 -2.64 13.35
CA ALA A 841 20.79 -1.53 12.41
C ALA A 841 22.02 -0.63 12.44
N LEU A 842 22.60 -0.38 13.62
CA LEU A 842 23.88 0.35 13.74
C LEU A 842 25.05 -0.40 13.09
N ASP A 843 25.06 -1.74 13.17
CA ASP A 843 26.06 -2.57 12.52
C ASP A 843 25.85 -2.57 10.99
N GLY A 844 24.61 -2.59 10.52
CA GLY A 844 24.23 -2.43 9.12
C GLY A 844 24.64 -1.08 8.53
N LEU A 845 24.35 0.00 9.25
CA LEU A 845 24.75 1.35 8.82
C LEU A 845 26.27 1.46 8.71
N LEU A 846 27.01 0.87 9.65
CA LEU A 846 28.47 0.84 9.59
C LEU A 846 28.97 0.05 8.40
N ALA A 847 28.38 -1.12 8.11
CA ALA A 847 28.74 -1.93 6.96
C ALA A 847 28.50 -1.16 5.64
N TRP A 848 27.39 -0.45 5.55
CA TRP A 848 27.06 0.42 4.42
C TRP A 848 28.09 1.53 4.23
N LYS A 849 28.40 2.27 5.29
CA LYS A 849 29.42 3.36 5.26
C LYS A 849 30.83 2.85 4.90
N ARG A 850 31.12 1.58 5.11
CA ARG A 850 32.34 0.89 4.69
C ARG A 850 32.29 0.32 3.26
N GLY A 851 31.16 0.47 2.56
CA GLY A 851 30.96 -0.01 1.21
C GLY A 851 30.66 -1.51 1.10
N ASN A 852 30.40 -2.20 2.22
CA ASN A 852 30.01 -3.61 2.22
C ASN A 852 28.47 -3.73 2.17
N LEU A 853 27.91 -3.62 0.97
CA LEU A 853 26.47 -3.55 0.74
C LEU A 853 25.76 -4.88 1.09
N GLU A 854 26.39 -6.04 0.83
CA GLU A 854 25.79 -7.34 1.14
C GLU A 854 25.63 -7.54 2.66
N LEU A 855 26.66 -7.23 3.43
CA LEU A 855 26.62 -7.33 4.89
C LEU A 855 25.69 -6.27 5.51
N ALA A 856 25.58 -5.09 4.90
CA ALA A 856 24.67 -4.04 5.33
C ALA A 856 23.22 -4.48 5.13
N GLU A 857 22.91 -5.05 3.98
CA GLU A 857 21.60 -5.64 3.67
C GLU A 857 21.24 -6.73 4.70
N GLU A 858 22.13 -7.70 4.94
CA GLU A 858 21.91 -8.77 5.92
C GLU A 858 21.54 -8.25 7.32
N PHE A 859 22.35 -7.31 7.84
CA PHE A 859 22.09 -6.73 9.15
C PHE A 859 20.79 -5.91 9.20
N LEU A 860 20.48 -5.14 8.15
CA LEU A 860 19.29 -4.31 8.15
C LEU A 860 18.02 -5.14 7.93
N GLU A 861 18.06 -6.25 7.18
CA GLU A 861 16.97 -7.20 7.08
C GLU A 861 16.65 -7.85 8.42
N GLU A 862 17.66 -8.30 9.15
CA GLU A 862 17.49 -8.83 10.51
C GLU A 862 16.97 -7.75 11.47
N ALA A 863 17.57 -6.55 11.42
CA ALA A 863 17.15 -5.41 12.23
C ALA A 863 15.70 -5.02 12.00
N ARG A 864 15.23 -5.05 10.76
CA ARG A 864 13.85 -4.72 10.35
C ARG A 864 12.83 -5.62 11.03
N VAL A 865 13.16 -6.90 11.19
CA VAL A 865 12.28 -7.88 11.84
C VAL A 865 12.31 -7.73 13.36
N GLU A 866 13.51 -7.52 13.94
CA GLU A 866 13.68 -7.46 15.40
C GLU A 866 13.24 -6.11 15.99
N ALA A 867 13.44 -5.00 15.28
CA ALA A 867 13.10 -3.66 15.77
C ALA A 867 11.63 -3.29 15.51
N THR A 868 10.74 -4.24 15.23
CA THR A 868 9.30 -3.97 15.08
C THR A 868 8.68 -3.47 16.38
N GLY A 869 7.65 -2.63 16.28
CA GLY A 869 6.95 -2.12 17.45
C GLY A 869 6.08 -0.90 17.15
N HIS A 870 5.32 -0.46 18.15
CA HIS A 870 4.41 0.69 18.09
C HIS A 870 4.98 1.92 18.77
N GLY A 871 4.35 3.07 18.58
CA GLY A 871 4.73 4.34 19.20
C GLY A 871 6.08 4.86 18.69
N PRO A 872 6.96 5.44 19.51
CA PRO A 872 8.24 5.98 19.07
C PRO A 872 9.20 4.95 18.46
N ARG A 873 8.93 3.65 18.64
CA ARG A 873 9.73 2.56 18.02
C ARG A 873 9.67 2.58 16.49
N TRP A 874 8.57 3.04 15.90
CA TRP A 874 8.42 3.09 14.45
C TRP A 874 9.41 4.05 13.77
N SER A 875 9.89 5.10 14.45
CA SER A 875 10.91 6.01 13.90
C SER A 875 12.25 5.31 13.63
N VAL A 876 12.60 4.30 14.42
CA VAL A 876 13.77 3.43 14.20
C VAL A 876 13.51 2.51 13.00
N ASN A 877 12.33 1.92 12.92
CA ASN A 877 11.94 1.09 11.78
C ASN A 877 11.95 1.85 10.45
N ASP A 878 11.46 3.09 10.44
CA ASP A 878 11.48 3.92 9.25
C ASP A 878 12.92 4.25 8.82
N ALA A 879 13.82 4.52 9.76
CA ALA A 879 15.22 4.72 9.46
C ALA A 879 15.85 3.45 8.85
N ILE A 880 15.57 2.27 9.44
CA ILE A 880 16.07 0.98 8.95
C ILE A 880 15.57 0.73 7.53
N ARG A 881 14.27 0.88 7.27
CA ARG A 881 13.67 0.67 5.94
C ARG A 881 14.24 1.64 4.91
N TRP A 882 14.41 2.89 5.28
CA TRP A 882 15.01 3.87 4.38
C TRP A 882 16.45 3.52 4.03
N TRP A 883 17.28 3.12 5.00
CA TRP A 883 18.65 2.69 4.73
C TRP A 883 18.70 1.43 3.87
N LEU A 884 17.81 0.47 4.15
CA LEU A 884 17.71 -0.76 3.35
C LEU A 884 17.31 -0.45 1.90
N ALA A 885 16.34 0.42 1.69
CA ALA A 885 15.92 0.84 0.35
C ALA A 885 17.06 1.52 -0.42
N GLU A 886 17.83 2.40 0.22
CA GLU A 886 19.00 3.04 -0.41
C GLU A 886 20.07 2.01 -0.79
N ILE A 887 20.35 1.02 0.07
CA ILE A 887 21.31 -0.06 -0.22
C ILE A 887 20.83 -0.92 -1.40
N LEU A 888 19.56 -1.28 -1.44
CA LEU A 888 18.98 -2.06 -2.53
C LEU A 888 19.04 -1.28 -3.86
N VAL A 889 18.81 0.02 -3.82
CA VAL A 889 19.00 0.90 -4.99
C VAL A 889 20.46 0.92 -5.44
N GLU A 890 21.43 1.06 -4.51
CA GLU A 890 22.86 1.03 -4.83
C GLU A 890 23.30 -0.32 -5.42
N GLN A 891 22.69 -1.43 -5.00
CA GLN A 891 22.92 -2.76 -5.56
C GLN A 891 22.23 -3.00 -6.90
N GLY A 892 21.33 -2.09 -7.34
CA GLY A 892 20.52 -2.25 -8.55
C GLY A 892 19.30 -3.17 -8.40
N LYS A 893 18.92 -3.52 -7.18
CA LYS A 893 17.75 -4.34 -6.83
C LYS A 893 16.48 -3.47 -6.71
N LEU A 894 16.14 -2.74 -7.78
CA LEU A 894 15.08 -1.71 -7.76
C LEU A 894 13.69 -2.25 -7.41
N HIS A 895 13.38 -3.49 -7.79
CA HIS A 895 12.08 -4.11 -7.47
C HIS A 895 11.95 -4.50 -5.99
N GLU A 896 13.07 -4.71 -5.30
CA GLU A 896 13.11 -5.03 -3.88
C GLU A 896 13.13 -3.76 -3.02
N ALA A 897 13.52 -2.63 -3.61
CA ALA A 897 13.56 -1.32 -2.95
C ALA A 897 12.22 -0.56 -2.99
N GLU A 898 11.25 -1.01 -3.80
CA GLU A 898 9.88 -0.47 -3.79
C GLU A 898 9.12 -1.11 -2.62
N PRO A 899 8.51 -0.29 -1.72
CA PRO A 899 7.77 -0.79 -0.55
C PRO A 899 6.48 -1.52 -0.88
#